data_c303665ee73a521149f14c2665cb1e3f
#
_entry.id   c303665ee73a521149f14c2665cb1e3f
#
_cell.length_a   1.000
_cell.length_b   1.000
_cell.length_c   1.000
_cell.angle_alpha   90.00
_cell.angle_beta   90.00
_cell.angle_gamma   90.00
#
_symmetry.space_group_name_H-M   'P 1'
#
loop_
_entity.id
_entity.type
_entity.pdbx_description
1 polymer ?
#
loop_
_entity_poly.entity_id
_entity_poly.type
_entity_poly.pdbx_seq_one_letter_code
_entity_poly.pdbx_strand_id
1 'polypeptide(L)'
;MRLALVTALAATLLVAPGPAPAAAAPPARHTITYDRYSLMIDGHREWLWSAEFHYFRLPSQDLWRDQLEKLKATGFNAVSLYFSWAYHSPAPGVYDFTGVRDVDRLLDIAEDVGLYVIARPGPYINAEADAGGFPAWLTTQRGKARTNADDYQAAWEEWYDHVNAIIRRHQLTDGGGSVVLYQIENEYDGSDAAYMEELKAAAKADGITVPLFHNDKGRNLRWASGPGAPELYGTDTYPAGFDCNRTSFPAVSDYRFLRPGVGDRPFIWGEFQGGAFDPWGGPGYDRCRAMTGPAFERMFYDNNIENQFTVHNVYMAYGGTNWGWQADPNVVYTSYDYGAAFDEQRRLTEKVPVLKQQGYLLASVEDLREVDDVGQQAGTDPAVRVWEKRNPDTGARFYFVRHQDPTSAAPVSTTLTLDGHPATVPLTGRDFKILAANYAMARQHLVYSTSEIMTYVDLGDRDVALLHGRAGEPGETVLRYASRPSVEVVSGAVTSTWDDGDLRLSYVHNGLARVRVHGGGRAPLELLLADSDTASTFWRVDTADGPILARGPYLVRSAQQRGSTLWLRGDADKPSPLEVFAPRTVRAVYWNGHRVHGSVPGPRPVTLPALTGWRYTTDVPEADPAYDDRGWVAADHTTTNNPTRPATLPVLYTDDYGFHHGDVWYRGHFTATGAETGISLTAGTGRAGVWSAWVNGRFLGTVKTGTASGDQNSSADLAFPAGVLRPGADNVVSVLVRVMGHNEDGGSNDNQKRPRGLLAASITGADPAAPAPAWRIQGGRPDPVRGPQNNGGLHGERAGYSLAGYPDRGWSTVTLPRQETTPGVAWYRTTARLDLPAGQDVPVGLRFTDDPARHYRVLIFVNGWNVGQYVNDLGPQHVFVLPQGILRHDGDNTIALAVWSYDGSTGGLGQVDLVAMANHATAARIGDVTSPPWRPSR
;
A
#
# COMPACT_ATOMS: atom_id res chain seq x y z
N MET A 1 28.89 60.03 -62.83
CA MET A 1 29.31 60.45 -61.46
C MET A 1 29.54 59.28 -60.60
N ARG A 2 30.65 59.20 -59.94
CA ARG A 2 31.43 58.05 -59.51
C ARG A 2 30.68 57.09 -58.52
N LEU A 3 30.62 55.81 -58.92
CA LEU A 3 30.33 54.65 -58.13
C LEU A 3 31.55 54.32 -57.23
N ALA A 4 31.32 54.09 -55.90
CA ALA A 4 32.35 53.57 -55.05
C ALA A 4 31.91 52.11 -54.62
N LEU A 5 32.75 51.17 -55.07
CA LEU A 5 32.64 49.74 -54.70
C LEU A 5 33.25 49.57 -53.34
N VAL A 6 32.48 48.98 -52.38
CA VAL A 6 33.01 48.52 -51.12
C VAL A 6 33.05 46.97 -51.13
N THR A 7 34.25 46.44 -51.15
CA THR A 7 34.53 45.00 -51.07
C THR A 7 34.55 44.58 -49.60
N ALA A 8 33.58 43.71 -49.19
CA ALA A 8 33.57 43.08 -47.88
C ALA A 8 34.34 41.75 -47.92
N LEU A 9 35.41 41.63 -47.13
CA LEU A 9 36.18 40.41 -46.91
C LEU A 9 35.45 39.59 -45.89
N ALA A 10 34.88 38.43 -46.26
CA ALA A 10 34.36 37.43 -45.32
C ALA A 10 35.52 36.55 -44.89
N ALA A 11 35.89 36.67 -43.60
CA ALA A 11 36.79 35.75 -42.94
C ALA A 11 35.99 34.55 -42.42
N THR A 12 36.09 33.39 -43.05
CA THR A 12 35.60 32.11 -42.61
C THR A 12 36.48 31.58 -41.48
N LEU A 13 36.02 31.68 -40.24
CA LEU A 13 36.59 30.95 -39.10
C LEU A 13 36.23 29.47 -39.26
N LEU A 14 37.18 28.63 -39.59
CA LEU A 14 37.10 27.18 -39.44
C LEU A 14 37.12 26.85 -37.92
N VAL A 15 35.92 26.58 -37.33
CA VAL A 15 35.81 25.98 -36.03
C VAL A 15 36.09 24.49 -36.21
N ALA A 16 37.20 24.01 -35.66
CA ALA A 16 37.46 22.57 -35.57
C ALA A 16 36.37 21.92 -34.68
N PRO A 17 35.79 20.75 -35.05
CA PRO A 17 34.85 20.06 -34.19
C PRO A 17 35.60 19.65 -32.91
N GLY A 18 35.10 20.09 -31.74
CA GLY A 18 35.55 19.62 -30.46
C GLY A 18 35.36 18.11 -30.35
N PRO A 19 36.14 17.39 -29.51
CA PRO A 19 35.97 15.97 -29.36
C PRO A 19 34.53 15.68 -28.93
N ALA A 20 33.89 14.75 -29.62
CA ALA A 20 32.59 14.25 -29.25
C ALA A 20 32.67 13.77 -27.79
N PRO A 21 31.66 14.01 -26.94
CA PRO A 21 31.64 13.47 -25.61
C PRO A 21 31.83 11.95 -25.72
N ALA A 22 32.79 11.41 -24.98
CA ALA A 22 33.00 9.97 -24.90
C ALA A 22 31.66 9.34 -24.52
N ALA A 23 31.22 8.34 -25.31
CA ALA A 23 30.04 7.56 -24.94
C ALA A 23 30.27 7.05 -23.52
N ALA A 24 29.31 7.26 -22.60
CA ALA A 24 29.38 6.70 -21.28
C ALA A 24 29.60 5.19 -21.40
N ALA A 25 30.54 4.66 -20.63
CA ALA A 25 30.73 3.21 -20.58
C ALA A 25 29.37 2.57 -20.21
N PRO A 26 29.01 1.44 -20.82
CA PRO A 26 27.78 0.75 -20.42
C PRO A 26 27.86 0.48 -18.91
N PRO A 27 26.74 0.62 -18.18
CA PRO A 27 26.73 0.39 -16.74
C PRO A 27 27.22 -1.03 -16.44
N ALA A 28 27.91 -1.18 -15.31
CA ALA A 28 28.42 -2.48 -14.89
C ALA A 28 27.26 -3.44 -14.63
N ARG A 29 27.29 -4.63 -15.21
CA ARG A 29 26.31 -5.67 -14.90
C ARG A 29 26.59 -6.24 -13.53
N HIS A 30 25.56 -6.29 -12.69
CA HIS A 30 25.62 -6.94 -11.39
C HIS A 30 25.21 -8.41 -11.48
N THR A 31 25.71 -9.21 -10.55
CA THR A 31 25.34 -10.64 -10.44
C THR A 31 24.48 -10.83 -9.20
N ILE A 32 23.40 -11.62 -9.33
CA ILE A 32 22.58 -12.04 -8.20
C ILE A 32 22.71 -13.55 -8.08
N THR A 33 23.21 -14.02 -6.95
CA THR A 33 23.32 -15.42 -6.58
C THR A 33 22.68 -15.64 -5.21
N TYR A 34 22.59 -16.87 -4.76
CA TYR A 34 22.01 -17.20 -3.46
C TYR A 34 22.54 -18.54 -2.94
N ASP A 35 22.42 -18.70 -1.63
CA ASP A 35 22.60 -19.96 -0.94
C ASP A 35 21.54 -20.11 0.17
N ARG A 36 21.73 -21.06 1.07
CA ARG A 36 20.80 -21.33 2.17
C ARG A 36 20.63 -20.14 3.14
N TYR A 37 21.55 -19.17 3.16
CA TYR A 37 21.53 -18.06 4.10
C TYR A 37 20.83 -16.83 3.52
N SER A 38 21.25 -16.41 2.32
CA SER A 38 20.77 -15.11 1.78
C SER A 38 20.93 -15.02 0.26
N LEU A 39 20.34 -13.96 -0.30
CA LEU A 39 20.77 -13.47 -1.61
C LEU A 39 22.16 -12.83 -1.50
N MET A 40 22.90 -12.84 -2.61
CA MET A 40 24.18 -12.18 -2.76
C MET A 40 24.18 -11.33 -4.02
N ILE A 41 24.52 -10.05 -3.87
CA ILE A 41 24.72 -9.11 -4.98
C ILE A 41 26.22 -8.89 -5.11
N ASP A 42 26.79 -9.25 -6.28
CA ASP A 42 28.24 -9.23 -6.54
C ASP A 42 29.07 -9.96 -5.47
N GLY A 43 28.52 -11.04 -4.96
CA GLY A 43 29.15 -11.84 -3.90
C GLY A 43 28.98 -11.28 -2.48
N HIS A 44 28.35 -10.13 -2.32
CA HIS A 44 28.05 -9.56 -1.00
C HIS A 44 26.66 -10.00 -0.53
N ARG A 45 26.56 -10.58 0.65
CA ARG A 45 25.29 -11.03 1.24
C ARG A 45 24.37 -9.85 1.53
N GLU A 46 23.09 -10.03 1.18
CA GLU A 46 22.05 -9.04 1.44
C GLU A 46 20.95 -9.62 2.31
N TRP A 47 20.48 -8.81 3.25
CA TRP A 47 19.20 -8.99 3.91
C TRP A 47 18.21 -8.04 3.27
N LEU A 48 17.23 -8.56 2.51
CA LEU A 48 16.19 -7.73 1.94
C LEU A 48 15.10 -7.50 3.00
N TRP A 49 15.14 -6.33 3.61
CA TRP A 49 14.10 -5.81 4.50
C TRP A 49 13.15 -4.98 3.68
N SER A 50 12.05 -5.61 3.21
CA SER A 50 11.15 -5.09 2.19
C SER A 50 9.82 -4.64 2.77
N ALA A 51 9.23 -3.65 2.13
CA ALA A 51 7.92 -3.09 2.43
C ALA A 51 6.99 -3.22 1.21
N GLU A 52 5.79 -3.79 1.38
CA GLU A 52 4.78 -3.78 0.32
C GLU A 52 4.16 -2.40 0.18
N PHE A 53 4.09 -1.93 -1.07
CA PHE A 53 3.54 -0.64 -1.48
C PHE A 53 2.71 -0.77 -2.76
N HIS A 54 1.45 -0.35 -2.73
CA HIS A 54 0.54 -0.39 -3.88
C HIS A 54 0.43 0.99 -4.52
N TYR A 55 1.19 1.26 -5.59
CA TYR A 55 1.17 2.53 -6.32
C TYR A 55 -0.22 2.87 -6.87
N PHE A 56 -1.00 1.87 -7.24
CA PHE A 56 -2.36 2.04 -7.74
C PHE A 56 -3.36 2.51 -6.66
N ARG A 57 -2.99 2.45 -5.38
CA ARG A 57 -3.73 3.01 -4.25
C ARG A 57 -3.26 4.41 -3.82
N LEU A 58 -2.35 5.02 -4.58
CA LEU A 58 -1.81 6.36 -4.33
C LEU A 58 -1.61 7.12 -5.65
N PRO A 59 -2.65 7.80 -6.19
CA PRO A 59 -2.66 8.33 -7.56
C PRO A 59 -1.85 9.63 -7.72
N SER A 60 -0.54 9.60 -7.39
CA SER A 60 0.38 10.72 -7.57
C SER A 60 1.83 10.25 -7.53
N GLN A 61 2.63 10.55 -8.55
CA GLN A 61 4.05 10.19 -8.64
C GLN A 61 4.88 10.85 -7.52
N ASP A 62 4.56 12.09 -7.15
CA ASP A 62 5.26 12.77 -6.06
C ASP A 62 4.96 12.14 -4.70
N LEU A 63 3.75 11.61 -4.51
CA LEU A 63 3.41 10.85 -3.30
C LEU A 63 4.09 9.48 -3.27
N TRP A 64 4.36 8.85 -4.44
CA TRP A 64 5.19 7.64 -4.49
C TRP A 64 6.59 7.93 -3.94
N ARG A 65 7.22 9.01 -4.41
CA ARG A 65 8.54 9.44 -3.91
C ARG A 65 8.48 9.74 -2.41
N ASP A 66 7.46 10.46 -1.94
CA ASP A 66 7.29 10.76 -0.51
C ASP A 66 7.26 9.49 0.34
N GLN A 67 6.47 8.49 -0.10
CA GLN A 67 6.33 7.24 0.64
C GLN A 67 7.60 6.39 0.58
N LEU A 68 8.25 6.26 -0.60
CA LEU A 68 9.49 5.51 -0.75
C LEU A 68 10.64 6.13 0.07
N GLU A 69 10.75 7.48 0.12
CA GLU A 69 11.72 8.16 0.99
C GLU A 69 11.44 7.87 2.48
N LYS A 70 10.18 7.80 2.91
CA LYS A 70 9.80 7.43 4.28
C LYS A 70 10.17 5.98 4.61
N LEU A 71 9.91 5.04 3.69
CA LEU A 71 10.32 3.64 3.83
C LEU A 71 11.84 3.52 3.98
N LYS A 72 12.61 4.16 3.10
CA LYS A 72 14.09 4.17 3.17
C LYS A 72 14.58 4.73 4.50
N ALA A 73 14.04 5.86 4.94
CA ALA A 73 14.43 6.50 6.20
C ALA A 73 14.15 5.63 7.43
N THR A 74 13.18 4.73 7.37
CA THR A 74 12.85 3.80 8.46
C THR A 74 13.60 2.48 8.40
N GLY A 75 14.59 2.36 7.51
CA GLY A 75 15.53 1.24 7.47
C GLY A 75 15.17 0.14 6.48
N PHE A 76 14.09 0.28 5.70
CA PHE A 76 13.87 -0.61 4.57
C PHE A 76 14.93 -0.38 3.48
N ASN A 77 15.44 -1.46 2.91
CA ASN A 77 16.35 -1.40 1.77
C ASN A 77 15.72 -1.94 0.48
N ALA A 78 14.49 -2.44 0.57
CA ALA A 78 13.74 -2.94 -0.57
C ALA A 78 12.26 -2.50 -0.49
N VAL A 79 11.60 -2.44 -1.65
CA VAL A 79 10.15 -2.30 -1.79
C VAL A 79 9.61 -3.43 -2.66
N SER A 80 8.48 -3.99 -2.25
CA SER A 80 7.75 -4.99 -3.02
C SER A 80 6.57 -4.33 -3.71
N LEU A 81 6.42 -4.58 -5.01
CA LEU A 81 5.46 -3.92 -5.87
C LEU A 81 4.62 -4.94 -6.63
N TYR A 82 3.33 -5.01 -6.35
CA TYR A 82 2.38 -5.61 -7.26
C TYR A 82 2.13 -4.71 -8.46
N PHE A 83 2.13 -5.27 -9.67
CA PHE A 83 1.70 -4.59 -10.89
C PHE A 83 0.28 -5.06 -11.21
N SER A 84 -0.70 -4.19 -11.02
CA SER A 84 -2.11 -4.54 -11.22
C SER A 84 -2.47 -4.52 -12.71
N TRP A 85 -2.72 -5.70 -13.29
CA TRP A 85 -3.15 -5.82 -14.68
C TRP A 85 -4.44 -5.04 -14.96
N ALA A 86 -5.43 -5.13 -14.07
CA ALA A 86 -6.69 -4.38 -14.17
C ALA A 86 -6.49 -2.86 -14.25
N TYR A 87 -5.48 -2.34 -13.52
CA TYR A 87 -5.21 -0.90 -13.47
C TYR A 87 -4.65 -0.36 -14.79
N HIS A 88 -3.96 -1.20 -15.54
CA HIS A 88 -3.31 -0.85 -16.80
C HIS A 88 -4.08 -1.24 -18.05
N SER A 89 -4.99 -2.24 -17.99
CA SER A 89 -5.70 -2.77 -19.15
C SER A 89 -7.22 -2.59 -19.03
N PRO A 90 -7.76 -1.44 -19.46
CA PRO A 90 -9.18 -1.16 -19.38
C PRO A 90 -10.04 -1.95 -20.39
N ALA A 91 -9.45 -2.51 -21.44
CA ALA A 91 -10.10 -3.32 -22.46
C ALA A 91 -9.05 -4.25 -23.12
N PRO A 92 -9.46 -5.35 -23.79
CA PRO A 92 -8.57 -6.22 -24.52
C PRO A 92 -7.69 -5.45 -25.51
N GLY A 93 -6.40 -5.71 -25.52
CA GLY A 93 -5.42 -5.04 -26.40
C GLY A 93 -5.15 -3.56 -26.07
N VAL A 94 -5.65 -3.05 -24.95
CA VAL A 94 -5.47 -1.64 -24.54
C VAL A 94 -4.69 -1.59 -23.24
N TYR A 95 -3.54 -0.91 -23.26
CA TYR A 95 -2.68 -0.74 -22.08
C TYR A 95 -2.31 0.73 -21.89
N ASP A 96 -2.28 1.19 -20.63
CA ASP A 96 -1.91 2.55 -20.25
C ASP A 96 -0.89 2.54 -19.12
N PHE A 97 0.30 3.04 -19.41
CA PHE A 97 1.41 3.22 -18.47
C PHE A 97 1.82 4.70 -18.38
N THR A 98 0.84 5.61 -18.42
CA THR A 98 1.10 7.05 -18.39
C THR A 98 0.53 7.74 -17.15
N GLY A 99 1.08 8.89 -16.78
CA GLY A 99 0.58 9.70 -15.66
C GLY A 99 0.60 8.94 -14.33
N VAL A 100 -0.57 8.75 -13.72
CA VAL A 100 -0.70 8.00 -12.45
C VAL A 100 -0.51 6.49 -12.60
N ARG A 101 -0.29 6.00 -13.83
CA ARG A 101 -0.01 4.59 -14.17
C ARG A 101 1.41 4.37 -14.66
N ASP A 102 2.26 5.39 -14.62
CA ASP A 102 3.64 5.36 -15.13
C ASP A 102 4.57 4.58 -14.18
N VAL A 103 4.55 3.26 -14.32
CA VAL A 103 5.39 2.37 -13.50
C VAL A 103 6.86 2.40 -13.90
N ASP A 104 7.19 2.85 -15.11
CA ASP A 104 8.56 3.13 -15.51
C ASP A 104 9.16 4.22 -14.59
N ARG A 105 8.40 5.30 -14.41
CA ARG A 105 8.77 6.38 -13.49
C ARG A 105 8.79 5.93 -12.02
N LEU A 106 7.91 5.00 -11.62
CA LEU A 106 7.93 4.44 -10.27
C LEU A 106 9.24 3.69 -9.98
N LEU A 107 9.70 2.89 -10.94
CA LEU A 107 10.94 2.14 -10.82
C LEU A 107 12.17 3.08 -10.80
N ASP A 108 12.18 4.15 -11.64
CA ASP A 108 13.18 5.23 -11.54
C ASP A 108 13.21 5.86 -10.14
N ILE A 109 12.04 6.12 -9.54
CA ILE A 109 11.96 6.73 -8.21
C ILE A 109 12.52 5.77 -7.15
N ALA A 110 12.26 4.47 -7.24
CA ALA A 110 12.80 3.49 -6.32
C ALA A 110 14.34 3.44 -6.38
N GLU A 111 14.89 3.47 -7.60
CA GLU A 111 16.35 3.55 -7.84
C GLU A 111 16.94 4.84 -7.29
N ASP A 112 16.35 6.00 -7.61
CA ASP A 112 16.78 7.32 -7.11
C ASP A 112 16.82 7.39 -5.58
N VAL A 113 15.85 6.74 -4.91
CA VAL A 113 15.76 6.67 -3.44
C VAL A 113 16.76 5.65 -2.87
N GLY A 114 17.24 4.73 -3.69
CA GLY A 114 18.16 3.66 -3.31
C GLY A 114 17.47 2.49 -2.61
N LEU A 115 16.33 2.07 -3.13
CA LEU A 115 15.59 0.87 -2.72
C LEU A 115 15.71 -0.21 -3.79
N TYR A 116 16.04 -1.43 -3.41
CA TYR A 116 15.82 -2.59 -4.27
C TYR A 116 14.33 -2.82 -4.51
N VAL A 117 14.00 -3.48 -5.61
CA VAL A 117 12.62 -3.78 -5.98
C VAL A 117 12.41 -5.29 -6.11
N ILE A 118 11.35 -5.78 -5.46
CA ILE A 118 10.77 -7.09 -5.69
C ILE A 118 9.57 -6.88 -6.62
N ALA A 119 9.69 -7.28 -7.90
CA ALA A 119 8.65 -7.09 -8.89
C ALA A 119 7.64 -8.25 -8.85
N ARG A 120 6.34 -7.95 -8.76
CA ARG A 120 5.26 -8.94 -8.60
C ARG A 120 4.13 -8.69 -9.62
N PRO A 121 4.33 -9.01 -10.93
CA PRO A 121 3.37 -8.68 -11.98
C PRO A 121 2.18 -9.66 -12.10
N GLY A 122 2.10 -10.66 -11.29
CA GLY A 122 1.02 -11.63 -11.30
C GLY A 122 1.20 -12.74 -12.37
N PRO A 123 0.20 -13.03 -13.21
CA PRO A 123 -1.03 -12.27 -13.63
C PRO A 123 -2.08 -12.01 -12.54
N TYR A 124 -2.27 -12.92 -11.61
CA TYR A 124 -3.12 -12.77 -10.43
C TYR A 124 -2.31 -12.18 -9.27
N ILE A 125 -2.85 -11.19 -8.57
CA ILE A 125 -2.15 -10.54 -7.45
C ILE A 125 -2.90 -10.62 -6.12
N ASN A 126 -4.16 -11.01 -6.11
CA ASN A 126 -5.06 -10.90 -4.94
C ASN A 126 -5.19 -9.45 -4.47
N ALA A 127 -4.56 -9.07 -3.41
CA ALA A 127 -4.34 -7.70 -2.93
C ALA A 127 -5.64 -6.93 -2.59
N GLU A 128 -6.75 -7.63 -2.33
CA GLU A 128 -8.09 -7.05 -2.24
C GLU A 128 -8.36 -6.06 -3.40
N ALA A 129 -7.84 -6.41 -4.58
CA ALA A 129 -8.10 -5.72 -5.84
C ALA A 129 -9.31 -6.36 -6.54
N ASP A 130 -10.02 -5.58 -7.37
CA ASP A 130 -11.15 -6.11 -8.14
C ASP A 130 -10.72 -7.32 -8.96
N ALA A 131 -11.50 -8.40 -8.91
CA ALA A 131 -11.21 -9.70 -9.54
C ALA A 131 -9.82 -10.28 -9.17
N GLY A 132 -9.21 -9.85 -8.05
CA GLY A 132 -7.84 -10.23 -7.70
C GLY A 132 -6.77 -9.62 -8.60
N GLY A 133 -7.07 -8.46 -9.21
CA GLY A 133 -6.19 -7.73 -10.12
C GLY A 133 -6.33 -8.11 -11.58
N PHE A 134 -7.21 -9.05 -11.92
CA PHE A 134 -7.57 -9.32 -13.30
C PHE A 134 -8.38 -8.18 -13.91
N PRO A 135 -8.17 -7.81 -15.19
CA PRO A 135 -9.04 -6.89 -15.88
C PRO A 135 -10.47 -7.44 -15.92
N ALA A 136 -11.46 -6.61 -15.66
CA ALA A 136 -12.86 -7.06 -15.58
C ALA A 136 -13.38 -7.67 -16.90
N TRP A 137 -12.84 -7.26 -18.06
CA TRP A 137 -13.18 -7.89 -19.34
C TRP A 137 -12.76 -9.37 -19.44
N LEU A 138 -11.80 -9.82 -18.62
CA LEU A 138 -11.37 -11.23 -18.56
C LEU A 138 -12.49 -12.15 -18.03
N THR A 139 -13.44 -11.60 -17.25
CA THR A 139 -14.57 -12.35 -16.69
C THR A 139 -15.50 -12.93 -17.77
N THR A 140 -15.45 -12.41 -19.01
CA THR A 140 -16.25 -12.87 -20.14
C THR A 140 -15.58 -13.93 -21.02
N GLN A 141 -14.33 -14.33 -20.71
CA GLN A 141 -13.64 -15.40 -21.43
C GLN A 141 -14.17 -16.78 -21.04
N ARG A 142 -14.11 -17.74 -21.99
CA ARG A 142 -14.55 -19.12 -21.75
C ARG A 142 -13.60 -19.92 -20.90
N GLY A 143 -12.30 -19.77 -21.20
CA GLY A 143 -11.23 -20.53 -20.56
C GLY A 143 -11.18 -20.21 -19.07
N LYS A 144 -10.84 -21.23 -18.30
CA LYS A 144 -10.63 -21.06 -16.87
C LYS A 144 -9.36 -20.23 -16.63
N ALA A 145 -9.46 -19.17 -15.83
CA ALA A 145 -8.31 -18.39 -15.41
C ALA A 145 -7.34 -19.24 -14.54
N ARG A 146 -6.07 -18.85 -14.52
CA ARG A 146 -5.01 -19.52 -13.76
C ARG A 146 -4.83 -20.99 -14.19
N THR A 147 -4.95 -21.24 -15.51
CA THR A 147 -4.71 -22.54 -16.18
C THR A 147 -4.15 -22.30 -17.58
N ASN A 148 -3.82 -23.38 -18.31
CA ASN A 148 -3.39 -23.37 -19.72
C ASN A 148 -4.56 -23.23 -20.70
N ALA A 149 -5.67 -22.60 -20.35
CA ALA A 149 -6.73 -22.34 -21.32
C ALA A 149 -6.25 -21.31 -22.36
N ASP A 150 -6.41 -21.64 -23.65
CA ASP A 150 -5.82 -20.88 -24.77
C ASP A 150 -6.15 -19.39 -24.76
N ASP A 151 -7.39 -19.00 -24.44
CA ASP A 151 -7.83 -17.60 -24.40
C ASP A 151 -7.30 -16.84 -23.17
N TYR A 152 -7.17 -17.53 -22.04
CA TYR A 152 -6.55 -16.96 -20.84
C TYR A 152 -5.02 -16.81 -21.03
N GLN A 153 -4.38 -17.84 -21.63
CA GLN A 153 -2.94 -17.80 -21.91
C GLN A 153 -2.60 -16.64 -22.84
N ALA A 154 -3.29 -16.51 -23.97
CA ALA A 154 -3.05 -15.40 -24.90
C ALA A 154 -3.20 -14.03 -24.22
N ALA A 155 -4.15 -13.89 -23.27
CA ALA A 155 -4.37 -12.63 -22.56
C ALA A 155 -3.26 -12.30 -21.55
N TRP A 156 -2.79 -13.28 -20.75
CA TRP A 156 -1.75 -12.99 -19.78
C TRP A 156 -0.36 -12.89 -20.44
N GLU A 157 -0.11 -13.56 -21.56
CA GLU A 157 1.12 -13.38 -22.36
C GLU A 157 1.20 -11.93 -22.87
N GLU A 158 0.11 -11.37 -23.40
CA GLU A 158 0.05 -9.98 -23.82
C GLU A 158 0.33 -9.02 -22.65
N TRP A 159 -0.20 -9.31 -21.46
CA TRP A 159 0.10 -8.55 -20.25
C TRP A 159 1.60 -8.60 -19.90
N TYR A 160 2.21 -9.80 -19.94
CA TYR A 160 3.63 -9.97 -19.67
C TYR A 160 4.50 -9.22 -20.68
N ASP A 161 4.19 -9.31 -21.98
CA ASP A 161 4.88 -8.56 -23.02
C ASP A 161 4.96 -7.06 -22.68
N HIS A 162 3.88 -6.48 -22.22
CA HIS A 162 3.81 -5.05 -21.88
C HIS A 162 4.53 -4.70 -20.58
N VAL A 163 4.25 -5.40 -19.49
CA VAL A 163 4.81 -5.07 -18.17
C VAL A 163 6.28 -5.46 -18.09
N ASN A 164 6.68 -6.60 -18.66
CA ASN A 164 8.06 -7.06 -18.67
C ASN A 164 8.95 -6.19 -19.56
N ALA A 165 8.41 -5.61 -20.65
CA ALA A 165 9.13 -4.61 -21.42
C ALA A 165 9.57 -3.40 -20.60
N ILE A 166 8.87 -3.09 -19.52
CA ILE A 166 9.25 -2.06 -18.55
C ILE A 166 10.22 -2.65 -17.52
N ILE A 167 9.82 -3.72 -16.81
CA ILE A 167 10.60 -4.29 -15.69
C ILE A 167 12.03 -4.64 -16.11
N ARG A 168 12.22 -5.24 -17.31
CA ARG A 168 13.55 -5.65 -17.80
C ARG A 168 14.56 -4.51 -17.90
N ARG A 169 14.09 -3.25 -18.14
CA ARG A 169 14.98 -2.10 -18.22
C ARG A 169 15.51 -1.65 -16.86
N HIS A 170 14.84 -2.08 -15.79
CA HIS A 170 15.16 -1.71 -14.42
C HIS A 170 15.78 -2.87 -13.61
N GLN A 171 16.18 -3.95 -14.27
CA GLN A 171 16.87 -5.06 -13.60
C GLN A 171 18.31 -4.70 -13.21
N LEU A 172 18.69 -5.01 -11.99
CA LEU A 172 20.05 -4.81 -11.50
C LEU A 172 21.08 -5.61 -12.32
N THR A 173 20.68 -6.79 -12.78
CA THR A 173 21.53 -7.68 -13.58
C THR A 173 21.88 -7.18 -14.98
N ASP A 174 21.14 -6.22 -15.52
CA ASP A 174 21.40 -5.64 -16.85
C ASP A 174 22.21 -4.32 -16.79
N GLY A 175 22.67 -3.96 -15.60
CA GLY A 175 23.58 -2.83 -15.37
C GLY A 175 22.90 -1.51 -15.12
N GLY A 176 21.60 -1.48 -14.87
CA GLY A 176 20.81 -0.33 -14.46
C GLY A 176 19.59 -0.77 -13.67
N GLY A 177 19.04 0.12 -12.85
CA GLY A 177 17.83 -0.15 -12.09
C GLY A 177 18.06 -0.92 -10.79
N SER A 178 16.96 -1.22 -10.14
CA SER A 178 16.92 -1.72 -8.76
C SER A 178 16.15 -3.03 -8.57
N VAL A 179 15.57 -3.60 -9.66
CA VAL A 179 14.84 -4.88 -9.57
C VAL A 179 15.81 -6.02 -9.31
N VAL A 180 15.59 -6.77 -8.22
CA VAL A 180 16.47 -7.86 -7.77
C VAL A 180 15.78 -9.21 -7.70
N LEU A 181 14.44 -9.25 -7.62
CA LEU A 181 13.62 -10.46 -7.61
C LEU A 181 12.36 -10.26 -8.45
N TYR A 182 11.86 -11.35 -9.03
CA TYR A 182 10.63 -11.35 -9.82
C TYR A 182 9.72 -12.48 -9.37
N GLN A 183 8.50 -12.17 -8.96
CA GLN A 183 7.49 -13.17 -8.60
C GLN A 183 6.65 -13.55 -9.81
N ILE A 184 6.47 -14.85 -10.04
CA ILE A 184 5.44 -15.38 -10.94
C ILE A 184 4.22 -15.76 -10.13
N GLU A 185 3.03 -15.44 -10.65
CA GLU A 185 1.75 -15.77 -10.01
C GLU A 185 1.66 -15.26 -8.56
N ASN A 186 0.59 -15.54 -7.85
CA ASN A 186 0.46 -15.27 -6.41
C ASN A 186 -0.50 -16.24 -5.74
N GLU A 187 -0.10 -16.83 -4.60
CA GLU A 187 -0.91 -17.75 -3.80
C GLU A 187 -1.63 -18.81 -4.65
N TYR A 188 -0.95 -19.38 -5.65
CA TYR A 188 -1.55 -20.37 -6.55
C TYR A 188 -1.77 -21.69 -5.84
N ASP A 189 -3.01 -21.95 -5.45
CA ASP A 189 -3.42 -23.21 -4.82
C ASP A 189 -3.96 -24.25 -5.82
N GLY A 190 -3.94 -23.93 -7.12
CA GLY A 190 -4.21 -24.86 -8.20
C GLY A 190 -3.12 -25.95 -8.33
N SER A 191 -3.29 -26.83 -9.29
CA SER A 191 -2.38 -27.97 -9.55
C SER A 191 -1.84 -28.01 -10.97
N ASP A 192 -2.05 -26.95 -11.75
CA ASP A 192 -1.60 -26.88 -13.14
C ASP A 192 -0.10 -26.50 -13.21
N ALA A 193 0.76 -27.53 -13.18
CA ALA A 193 2.20 -27.32 -13.24
C ALA A 193 2.63 -26.80 -14.62
N ALA A 194 1.92 -27.13 -15.69
CA ALA A 194 2.23 -26.63 -17.02
C ALA A 194 2.00 -25.13 -17.13
N TYR A 195 0.91 -24.62 -16.55
CA TYR A 195 0.67 -23.17 -16.41
C TYR A 195 1.82 -22.45 -15.72
N MET A 196 2.30 -22.97 -14.59
CA MET A 196 3.44 -22.39 -13.87
C MET A 196 4.75 -22.45 -14.68
N GLU A 197 4.98 -23.52 -15.45
CA GLU A 197 6.16 -23.61 -16.34
C GLU A 197 6.09 -22.57 -17.46
N GLU A 198 4.91 -22.33 -18.04
CA GLU A 198 4.73 -21.35 -19.10
C GLU A 198 4.94 -19.92 -18.61
N LEU A 199 4.44 -19.56 -17.41
CA LEU A 199 4.75 -18.27 -16.78
C LEU A 199 6.26 -18.04 -16.63
N LYS A 200 7.00 -19.07 -16.16
CA LYS A 200 8.46 -19.01 -16.04
C LYS A 200 9.13 -18.82 -17.41
N ALA A 201 8.69 -19.60 -18.38
CA ALA A 201 9.25 -19.57 -19.74
C ALA A 201 9.01 -18.20 -20.39
N ALA A 202 7.81 -17.65 -20.28
CA ALA A 202 7.46 -16.33 -20.80
C ALA A 202 8.30 -15.24 -20.13
N ALA A 203 8.38 -15.21 -18.80
CA ALA A 203 9.20 -14.23 -18.10
C ALA A 203 10.66 -14.24 -18.58
N LYS A 204 11.27 -15.42 -18.74
CA LYS A 204 12.64 -15.55 -19.27
C LYS A 204 12.74 -15.13 -20.75
N ALA A 205 11.73 -15.46 -21.59
CA ALA A 205 11.69 -15.05 -22.99
C ALA A 205 11.59 -13.53 -23.16
N ASP A 206 10.87 -12.85 -22.27
CA ASP A 206 10.75 -11.39 -22.23
C ASP A 206 12.01 -10.69 -21.72
N GLY A 207 13.01 -11.45 -21.30
CA GLY A 207 14.32 -10.94 -20.87
C GLY A 207 14.42 -10.70 -19.36
N ILE A 208 13.61 -11.36 -18.54
CA ILE A 208 13.80 -11.34 -17.08
C ILE A 208 14.99 -12.23 -16.70
N THR A 209 16.02 -11.62 -16.14
CA THR A 209 17.30 -12.25 -15.78
C THR A 209 17.53 -12.39 -14.27
N VAL A 210 16.80 -11.64 -13.46
CA VAL A 210 16.81 -11.79 -11.99
C VAL A 210 16.17 -13.12 -11.57
N PRO A 211 16.48 -13.66 -10.38
CA PRO A 211 15.88 -14.89 -9.88
C PRO A 211 14.35 -14.81 -9.78
N LEU A 212 13.67 -15.90 -10.21
CA LEU A 212 12.24 -16.04 -10.13
C LEU A 212 11.84 -16.71 -8.81
N PHE A 213 10.78 -16.22 -8.17
CA PHE A 213 10.17 -16.87 -7.02
C PHE A 213 8.65 -16.93 -7.14
N HIS A 214 8.00 -17.70 -6.28
CA HIS A 214 6.55 -17.72 -6.09
C HIS A 214 6.22 -17.50 -4.62
N ASN A 215 5.17 -16.74 -4.33
CA ASN A 215 4.57 -16.61 -3.00
C ASN A 215 3.52 -17.71 -2.82
N ASP A 216 3.91 -18.84 -2.17
CA ASP A 216 3.02 -19.98 -1.95
C ASP A 216 2.05 -19.70 -0.81
N LYS A 217 0.77 -19.99 -1.01
CA LYS A 217 -0.30 -19.73 -0.05
C LYS A 217 -0.09 -20.53 1.24
N GLY A 218 0.21 -19.83 2.30
CA GLY A 218 0.39 -20.44 3.62
C GLY A 218 1.51 -21.42 3.66
N ARG A 219 2.41 -21.76 4.09
CA ARG A 219 3.57 -22.63 4.33
C ARG A 219 3.40 -24.08 3.89
N ASN A 220 2.75 -24.29 2.74
CA ASN A 220 2.35 -25.64 2.28
C ASN A 220 3.45 -26.38 1.50
N LEU A 221 4.53 -25.69 1.10
CA LEU A 221 5.61 -26.21 0.26
C LEU A 221 5.15 -26.78 -1.10
N ARG A 222 3.98 -26.33 -1.60
CA ARG A 222 3.36 -26.84 -2.82
C ARG A 222 4.26 -26.62 -4.04
N TRP A 223 4.82 -25.41 -4.16
CA TRP A 223 5.68 -25.02 -5.28
C TRP A 223 7.16 -24.93 -4.88
N ALA A 224 7.54 -25.65 -3.82
CA ALA A 224 8.94 -25.67 -3.37
C ALA A 224 9.84 -26.52 -4.26
N SER A 225 9.28 -27.51 -4.97
CA SER A 225 10.04 -28.41 -5.85
C SER A 225 9.15 -29.10 -6.87
N GLY A 226 9.76 -29.71 -7.90
CA GLY A 226 9.06 -30.43 -8.97
C GLY A 226 8.65 -29.53 -10.14
N PRO A 227 7.86 -30.06 -11.09
CA PRO A 227 7.38 -29.27 -12.23
C PRO A 227 6.57 -28.06 -11.78
N GLY A 228 6.79 -26.91 -12.40
CA GLY A 228 6.16 -25.64 -12.05
C GLY A 228 6.88 -24.85 -10.95
N ALA A 229 7.77 -25.47 -10.16
CA ALA A 229 8.51 -24.76 -9.12
C ALA A 229 9.45 -23.70 -9.72
N PRO A 230 9.48 -22.47 -9.19
CA PRO A 230 10.47 -21.45 -9.56
C PRO A 230 11.84 -21.72 -8.97
N GLU A 231 12.81 -20.86 -9.26
CA GLU A 231 14.18 -20.95 -8.73
C GLU A 231 14.22 -20.82 -7.20
N LEU A 232 13.42 -19.93 -6.65
CA LEU A 232 13.32 -19.66 -5.23
C LEU A 232 11.89 -19.91 -4.72
N TYR A 233 11.79 -20.35 -3.48
CA TYR A 233 10.53 -20.59 -2.79
C TYR A 233 10.23 -19.47 -1.82
N GLY A 234 9.13 -18.76 -2.02
CA GLY A 234 8.55 -17.83 -1.07
C GLY A 234 7.22 -18.35 -0.52
N THR A 235 6.79 -17.80 0.57
CA THR A 235 5.52 -18.14 1.23
C THR A 235 4.97 -16.93 1.98
N ASP A 236 3.74 -17.05 2.49
CA ASP A 236 3.10 -16.03 3.31
C ASP A 236 2.66 -16.56 4.68
N THR A 237 2.37 -15.62 5.58
CA THR A 237 1.65 -15.93 6.81
C THR A 237 1.06 -14.70 7.49
N TYR A 238 -0.12 -14.86 8.06
CA TYR A 238 -0.89 -13.84 8.78
C TYR A 238 -1.26 -14.36 10.18
N PRO A 239 -0.33 -14.32 11.17
CA PRO A 239 -0.51 -14.95 12.48
C PRO A 239 -1.71 -14.43 13.29
N ALA A 240 -2.02 -13.12 13.19
CA ALA A 240 -3.17 -12.53 13.86
C ALA A 240 -4.49 -12.74 13.08
N GLY A 241 -4.43 -13.17 11.81
CA GLY A 241 -5.60 -13.23 10.92
C GLY A 241 -6.11 -11.84 10.57
N PHE A 242 -7.38 -11.76 10.12
CA PHE A 242 -8.00 -10.53 9.62
C PHE A 242 -9.21 -10.06 10.42
N ASP A 243 -9.52 -10.70 11.56
CA ASP A 243 -10.55 -10.21 12.47
C ASP A 243 -9.96 -9.18 13.44
N CYS A 244 -10.12 -7.90 13.10
CA CYS A 244 -9.60 -6.78 13.89
C CYS A 244 -10.26 -6.63 15.29
N ASN A 245 -11.30 -7.40 15.61
CA ASN A 245 -11.85 -7.51 16.95
C ASN A 245 -11.08 -8.50 17.83
N ARG A 246 -10.14 -9.24 17.26
CA ARG A 246 -9.33 -10.20 18.01
C ARG A 246 -8.57 -9.52 19.14
N THR A 247 -8.71 -10.07 20.37
CA THR A 247 -8.01 -9.58 21.57
C THR A 247 -6.90 -10.52 22.04
N SER A 248 -6.90 -11.78 21.56
CA SER A 248 -5.87 -12.77 21.93
C SER A 248 -4.59 -12.55 21.12
N PHE A 249 -3.43 -12.54 21.79
CA PHE A 249 -2.15 -12.50 21.12
C PHE A 249 -1.89 -13.83 20.40
N PRO A 250 -1.42 -13.83 19.14
CA PRO A 250 -1.23 -15.06 18.39
C PRO A 250 -0.01 -15.85 18.86
N ALA A 251 -0.04 -17.17 18.60
CA ALA A 251 1.08 -18.05 18.89
C ALA A 251 2.25 -17.80 17.90
N VAL A 252 3.47 -17.86 18.41
CA VAL A 252 4.68 -17.73 17.60
C VAL A 252 5.13 -19.12 17.13
N SER A 253 5.40 -19.27 15.85
CA SER A 253 5.83 -20.53 15.24
C SER A 253 7.35 -20.58 15.07
N ASP A 254 7.91 -21.77 15.19
CA ASP A 254 9.24 -22.09 14.69
C ASP A 254 9.12 -22.50 13.23
N TYR A 255 9.79 -21.82 12.32
CA TYR A 255 9.68 -22.03 10.87
C TYR A 255 10.78 -22.95 10.31
N ARG A 256 11.68 -23.48 11.14
CA ARG A 256 12.77 -24.37 10.70
C ARG A 256 12.26 -25.65 10.04
N PHE A 257 11.00 -26.04 10.29
CA PHE A 257 10.36 -27.17 9.62
C PHE A 257 10.26 -27.01 8.08
N LEU A 258 10.36 -25.78 7.56
CA LEU A 258 10.36 -25.53 6.12
C LEU A 258 11.69 -25.94 5.44
N ARG A 259 12.80 -26.00 6.18
CA ARG A 259 14.14 -26.21 5.63
C ARG A 259 14.26 -27.47 4.75
N PRO A 260 13.70 -28.66 5.11
CA PRO A 260 13.78 -29.82 4.25
C PRO A 260 13.14 -29.65 2.86
N GLY A 261 12.11 -28.83 2.73
CA GLY A 261 11.45 -28.54 1.46
C GLY A 261 12.12 -27.41 0.68
N VAL A 262 12.65 -26.41 1.38
CA VAL A 262 13.32 -25.27 0.75
C VAL A 262 14.74 -25.63 0.32
N GLY A 263 15.44 -26.54 1.03
CA GLY A 263 16.81 -26.97 0.69
C GLY A 263 17.85 -25.85 0.85
N ASP A 264 18.81 -25.78 -0.07
CA ASP A 264 19.93 -24.81 -0.06
C ASP A 264 19.54 -23.43 -0.64
N ARG A 265 18.32 -22.98 -0.40
CA ARG A 265 17.80 -21.67 -0.80
C ARG A 265 17.49 -20.83 0.43
N PRO A 266 17.54 -19.48 0.33
CA PRO A 266 17.18 -18.62 1.46
C PRO A 266 15.69 -18.75 1.78
N PHE A 267 15.31 -18.47 3.02
CA PHE A 267 13.91 -18.31 3.38
C PHE A 267 13.38 -16.96 2.94
N ILE A 268 12.19 -16.97 2.31
CA ILE A 268 11.54 -15.80 1.75
C ILE A 268 10.11 -15.70 2.31
N TRP A 269 9.83 -14.63 3.04
CA TRP A 269 8.47 -14.15 3.19
C TRP A 269 8.13 -13.29 1.98
N GLY A 270 7.35 -13.81 1.05
CA GLY A 270 6.71 -13.04 -0.01
C GLY A 270 5.72 -12.04 0.59
N GLU A 271 5.08 -12.45 1.70
CA GLU A 271 4.23 -11.61 2.53
C GLU A 271 4.30 -12.04 4.00
N PHE A 272 4.51 -11.08 4.88
CA PHE A 272 4.35 -11.30 6.32
C PHE A 272 3.50 -10.19 6.92
N GLN A 273 2.54 -10.56 7.77
CA GLN A 273 1.53 -9.66 8.29
C GLN A 273 2.07 -8.37 8.89
N GLY A 274 1.76 -7.22 8.24
CA GLY A 274 2.04 -5.87 8.74
C GLY A 274 0.78 -5.14 9.21
N GLY A 275 -0.39 -5.76 9.05
CA GLY A 275 -1.69 -5.22 9.41
C GLY A 275 -2.80 -6.19 9.05
N ALA A 276 -4.00 -5.67 8.80
CA ALA A 276 -5.14 -6.43 8.29
C ALA A 276 -6.09 -5.52 7.52
N PHE A 277 -6.73 -6.02 6.47
CA PHE A 277 -7.85 -5.32 5.87
C PHE A 277 -9.08 -5.34 6.81
N ASP A 278 -9.94 -4.36 6.69
CA ASP A 278 -11.18 -4.23 7.45
C ASP A 278 -12.38 -4.22 6.48
N PRO A 279 -13.37 -5.12 6.66
CA PRO A 279 -14.51 -5.20 5.76
C PRO A 279 -15.57 -4.12 6.07
N TRP A 280 -16.54 -3.95 5.16
CA TRP A 280 -17.74 -3.14 5.40
C TRP A 280 -18.42 -3.52 6.73
N GLY A 281 -18.71 -2.51 7.58
CA GLY A 281 -19.28 -2.72 8.91
C GLY A 281 -18.30 -3.27 9.94
N GLY A 282 -17.01 -3.32 9.61
CA GLY A 282 -15.94 -3.72 10.51
C GLY A 282 -15.65 -2.70 11.62
N PRO A 283 -14.68 -2.98 12.52
CA PRO A 283 -14.38 -2.13 13.67
C PRO A 283 -13.51 -0.89 13.37
N GLY A 284 -13.00 -0.75 12.15
CA GLY A 284 -12.11 0.32 11.73
C GLY A 284 -10.62 0.03 11.92
N TYR A 285 -9.78 0.70 11.13
CA TYR A 285 -8.35 0.43 11.04
C TYR A 285 -7.55 0.72 12.31
N ASP A 286 -8.02 1.57 13.22
CA ASP A 286 -7.38 1.75 14.52
C ASP A 286 -7.39 0.45 15.35
N ARG A 287 -8.43 -0.38 15.18
CA ARG A 287 -8.49 -1.71 15.82
C ARG A 287 -7.55 -2.70 15.15
N CYS A 288 -7.44 -2.67 13.82
CA CYS A 288 -6.48 -3.50 13.08
C CYS A 288 -5.04 -3.15 13.46
N ARG A 289 -4.73 -1.85 13.61
CA ARG A 289 -3.43 -1.36 14.04
C ARG A 289 -3.10 -1.80 15.46
N ALA A 290 -4.07 -1.73 16.38
CA ALA A 290 -3.89 -2.20 17.75
C ALA A 290 -3.64 -3.72 17.82
N MET A 291 -4.29 -4.52 16.96
CA MET A 291 -4.12 -5.96 16.86
C MET A 291 -2.70 -6.37 16.45
N THR A 292 -2.12 -5.64 15.48
CA THR A 292 -0.77 -5.86 14.94
C THR A 292 0.22 -4.77 15.36
N GLY A 293 0.05 -4.22 16.55
CA GLY A 293 0.83 -3.09 17.07
C GLY A 293 2.29 -3.43 17.40
N PRO A 294 3.03 -2.51 18.05
CA PRO A 294 4.46 -2.62 18.27
C PRO A 294 4.92 -3.93 18.93
N ALA A 295 4.13 -4.47 19.87
CA ALA A 295 4.44 -5.74 20.53
C ALA A 295 4.32 -6.94 19.56
N PHE A 296 3.38 -6.90 18.62
CA PHE A 296 3.27 -7.90 17.56
C PHE A 296 4.50 -7.85 16.64
N GLU A 297 4.85 -6.66 16.13
CA GLU A 297 6.01 -6.51 15.24
C GLU A 297 7.31 -6.95 15.91
N ARG A 298 7.54 -6.52 17.15
CA ARG A 298 8.71 -6.95 17.92
C ARG A 298 8.76 -8.48 18.02
N MET A 299 7.69 -9.11 18.48
CA MET A 299 7.67 -10.55 18.71
C MET A 299 7.83 -11.37 17.43
N PHE A 300 7.07 -11.01 16.37
CA PHE A 300 7.02 -11.82 15.16
C PHE A 300 8.16 -11.53 14.19
N TYR A 301 8.59 -10.27 14.06
CA TYR A 301 9.66 -9.94 13.12
C TYR A 301 11.02 -10.34 13.69
N ASP A 302 11.25 -10.20 15.01
CA ASP A 302 12.46 -10.74 15.64
C ASP A 302 12.48 -12.28 15.60
N ASN A 303 11.32 -12.93 15.69
CA ASN A 303 11.20 -14.38 15.43
C ASN A 303 11.53 -14.73 13.97
N ASN A 304 11.17 -13.90 13.00
CA ASN A 304 11.52 -14.10 11.59
C ASN A 304 13.04 -13.92 11.36
N ILE A 305 13.67 -12.97 12.08
CA ILE A 305 15.13 -12.80 12.08
C ILE A 305 15.79 -14.04 12.71
N GLU A 306 15.27 -14.55 13.83
CA GLU A 306 15.76 -15.80 14.44
C GLU A 306 15.68 -16.98 13.46
N ASN A 307 14.62 -17.05 12.67
CA ASN A 307 14.41 -18.15 11.71
C ASN A 307 15.10 -17.90 10.35
N GLN A 308 15.88 -16.82 10.19
CA GLN A 308 16.67 -16.49 8.99
C GLN A 308 15.82 -16.29 7.73
N PHE A 309 14.71 -15.55 7.83
CA PHE A 309 14.02 -15.03 6.65
C PHE A 309 14.75 -13.79 6.14
N THR A 310 15.82 -14.02 5.39
CA THR A 310 16.70 -12.95 4.90
C THR A 310 16.10 -12.17 3.71
N VAL A 311 14.99 -12.64 3.16
CA VAL A 311 14.08 -11.84 2.35
C VAL A 311 12.77 -11.75 3.12
N HIS A 312 12.45 -10.57 3.64
CA HIS A 312 11.31 -10.34 4.48
C HIS A 312 10.49 -9.15 3.97
N ASN A 313 9.27 -9.41 3.49
CA ASN A 313 8.38 -8.38 2.99
C ASN A 313 7.22 -8.13 3.98
N VAL A 314 7.09 -6.90 4.46
CA VAL A 314 6.02 -6.48 5.38
C VAL A 314 4.77 -6.14 4.57
N TYR A 315 3.73 -6.96 4.69
CA TYR A 315 2.46 -6.79 4.00
C TYR A 315 1.36 -6.32 4.97
N MET A 316 0.89 -5.05 4.95
CA MET A 316 1.37 -3.87 4.21
C MET A 316 2.19 -3.00 5.16
N ALA A 317 3.23 -2.33 4.62
CA ALA A 317 3.85 -1.23 5.33
C ALA A 317 3.09 0.10 5.10
N TYR A 318 2.48 0.25 3.91
CA TYR A 318 1.56 1.34 3.56
C TYR A 318 0.46 0.81 2.64
N GLY A 319 -0.80 0.94 3.04
CA GLY A 319 -1.94 0.43 2.29
C GLY A 319 -2.48 1.39 1.23
N GLY A 320 -2.81 2.63 1.61
CA GLY A 320 -3.34 3.68 0.72
C GLY A 320 -4.86 3.73 0.65
N THR A 321 -5.38 4.23 -0.47
CA THR A 321 -6.81 4.50 -0.70
C THR A 321 -7.34 3.72 -1.89
N ASN A 322 -8.45 3.04 -1.72
CA ASN A 322 -9.21 2.38 -2.79
C ASN A 322 -10.05 3.41 -3.56
N TRP A 323 -9.41 4.27 -4.34
CA TRP A 323 -10.11 5.25 -5.17
C TRP A 323 -10.70 4.60 -6.44
N GLY A 324 -11.77 5.18 -6.98
CA GLY A 324 -12.46 4.62 -8.15
C GLY A 324 -13.06 3.24 -7.88
N TRP A 325 -12.89 2.31 -8.82
CA TRP A 325 -13.42 0.95 -8.78
C TRP A 325 -12.34 -0.14 -8.86
N GLN A 326 -11.08 0.20 -8.60
CA GLN A 326 -9.92 -0.71 -8.75
C GLN A 326 -9.76 -1.70 -7.60
N ALA A 327 -10.26 -1.37 -6.42
CA ALA A 327 -10.31 -2.29 -5.29
C ALA A 327 -11.45 -3.29 -5.47
N ASP A 328 -11.48 -4.31 -4.63
CA ASP A 328 -12.66 -5.14 -4.46
C ASP A 328 -13.62 -4.49 -3.44
N PRO A 329 -14.51 -3.57 -3.85
CA PRO A 329 -15.49 -2.97 -2.95
C PRO A 329 -16.54 -3.96 -2.47
N ASN A 330 -16.50 -5.20 -2.95
CA ASN A 330 -17.20 -6.35 -2.42
C ASN A 330 -16.61 -6.84 -1.08
N VAL A 331 -15.32 -6.56 -0.80
CA VAL A 331 -14.62 -6.98 0.43
C VAL A 331 -14.29 -5.80 1.32
N VAL A 332 -13.69 -4.74 0.77
CA VAL A 332 -13.13 -3.62 1.54
C VAL A 332 -13.81 -2.29 1.19
N TYR A 333 -13.84 -1.37 2.14
CA TYR A 333 -14.32 0.00 1.91
C TYR A 333 -13.21 0.91 1.35
N THR A 334 -13.49 2.22 1.19
CA THR A 334 -12.58 3.14 0.48
C THR A 334 -11.20 3.26 1.12
N SER A 335 -11.09 3.34 2.44
CA SER A 335 -9.78 3.29 3.06
C SER A 335 -9.17 1.89 2.94
N TYR A 336 -7.90 1.83 2.59
CA TYR A 336 -7.07 0.64 2.69
C TYR A 336 -5.86 0.92 3.59
N ASP A 337 -6.11 1.63 4.71
CA ASP A 337 -5.08 1.95 5.71
C ASP A 337 -4.32 0.71 6.22
N TYR A 338 -5.01 -0.43 6.25
CA TYR A 338 -4.50 -1.75 6.65
C TYR A 338 -4.03 -1.81 8.10
N GLY A 339 -4.18 -0.75 8.89
CA GLY A 339 -3.54 -0.64 10.19
C GLY A 339 -2.01 -0.70 10.10
N ALA A 340 -1.46 -0.21 9.00
CA ALA A 340 -0.07 -0.32 8.61
C ALA A 340 0.86 0.60 9.44
N ALA A 341 2.17 0.46 9.23
CA ALA A 341 3.20 1.29 9.88
C ALA A 341 3.15 2.75 9.42
N PHE A 342 2.73 2.97 8.17
CA PHE A 342 2.39 4.29 7.64
C PHE A 342 0.89 4.29 7.37
N ASP A 343 0.15 5.19 8.01
CA ASP A 343 -1.29 5.26 7.83
C ASP A 343 -1.69 5.82 6.45
N GLU A 344 -2.99 5.77 6.13
CA GLU A 344 -3.51 6.25 4.86
C GLU A 344 -3.09 7.70 4.53
N GLN A 345 -2.89 8.54 5.57
CA GLN A 345 -2.40 9.92 5.45
C GLN A 345 -0.87 10.00 5.32
N ARG A 346 -0.16 8.88 5.26
CA ARG A 346 1.29 8.75 5.17
C ARG A 346 2.04 9.23 6.43
N ARG A 347 1.37 9.26 7.61
CA ARG A 347 2.02 9.55 8.89
C ARG A 347 2.73 8.30 9.42
N LEU A 348 3.76 8.53 10.18
CA LEU A 348 4.45 7.49 10.93
C LEU A 348 3.60 7.11 12.15
N THR A 349 3.20 5.84 12.24
CA THR A 349 2.44 5.33 13.38
C THR A 349 3.35 4.83 14.50
N GLU A 350 2.78 4.40 15.62
CA GLU A 350 3.49 3.81 16.75
C GLU A 350 4.25 2.51 16.39
N LYS A 351 4.04 1.94 15.23
CA LYS A 351 4.74 0.75 14.72
C LYS A 351 6.13 1.09 14.17
N VAL A 352 6.30 2.27 13.58
CA VAL A 352 7.56 2.71 12.96
C VAL A 352 8.79 2.64 13.87
N PRO A 353 8.73 2.98 15.18
CA PRO A 353 9.87 2.80 16.07
C PRO A 353 10.48 1.41 16.09
N VAL A 354 9.65 0.36 16.13
CA VAL A 354 10.11 -1.03 16.13
C VAL A 354 10.73 -1.41 14.80
N LEU A 355 10.04 -1.13 13.68
CA LEU A 355 10.56 -1.38 12.33
C LEU A 355 11.90 -0.70 12.10
N LYS A 356 12.06 0.52 12.59
CA LYS A 356 13.31 1.28 12.49
C LYS A 356 14.45 0.66 13.31
N GLN A 357 14.17 0.16 14.51
CA GLN A 357 15.14 -0.55 15.33
C GLN A 357 15.63 -1.81 14.60
N GLN A 358 14.70 -2.61 14.06
CA GLN A 358 15.00 -3.83 13.30
C GLN A 358 15.75 -3.52 12.00
N GLY A 359 15.25 -2.59 11.18
CA GLY A 359 15.88 -2.21 9.92
C GLY A 359 17.30 -1.66 10.09
N TYR A 360 17.54 -0.85 11.14
CA TYR A 360 18.88 -0.33 11.42
C TYR A 360 19.81 -1.38 11.99
N LEU A 361 19.31 -2.33 12.79
CA LEU A 361 20.06 -3.52 13.21
C LEU A 361 20.55 -4.29 11.99
N LEU A 362 19.64 -4.67 11.10
CA LEU A 362 19.94 -5.46 9.89
C LEU A 362 20.88 -4.73 8.92
N ALA A 363 20.77 -3.40 8.82
CA ALA A 363 21.66 -2.58 8.02
C ALA A 363 23.08 -2.46 8.61
N SER A 364 23.23 -2.60 9.94
CA SER A 364 24.50 -2.43 10.63
C SER A 364 25.21 -3.74 10.91
N VAL A 365 24.48 -4.80 11.28
CA VAL A 365 25.02 -6.07 11.78
C VAL A 365 25.03 -7.10 10.64
N GLU A 366 26.02 -6.99 9.75
CA GLU A 366 26.13 -7.85 8.56
C GLU A 366 26.29 -9.34 8.91
N ASP A 367 26.94 -9.66 10.03
CA ASP A 367 27.13 -11.03 10.50
C ASP A 367 25.82 -11.80 10.70
N LEU A 368 24.68 -11.12 10.90
CA LEU A 368 23.35 -11.74 10.97
C LEU A 368 22.91 -12.33 9.64
N ARG A 369 23.51 -11.90 8.52
CA ARG A 369 23.15 -12.39 7.16
C ARG A 369 23.59 -13.82 6.91
N GLU A 370 24.48 -14.36 7.77
CA GLU A 370 25.03 -15.69 7.69
C GLU A 370 25.26 -16.26 9.09
N VAL A 371 24.26 -16.96 9.65
CA VAL A 371 24.36 -17.58 10.97
C VAL A 371 23.81 -19.00 10.99
N ASP A 372 24.49 -19.87 11.72
CA ASP A 372 24.07 -21.23 12.01
C ASP A 372 23.39 -21.33 13.38
N ASP A 373 22.43 -22.26 13.49
CA ASP A 373 21.83 -22.60 14.78
C ASP A 373 22.84 -23.30 15.69
N VAL A 374 23.12 -22.73 16.86
CA VAL A 374 23.76 -23.44 17.96
C VAL A 374 22.70 -24.19 18.78
N GLY A 375 21.52 -23.60 18.91
CA GLY A 375 20.34 -24.19 19.54
C GLY A 375 19.88 -23.48 20.82
N GLN A 376 18.96 -24.13 21.50
CA GLN A 376 18.39 -23.58 22.74
C GLN A 376 19.42 -23.59 23.87
N GLN A 377 19.56 -22.46 24.52
CA GLN A 377 20.43 -22.29 25.69
C GLN A 377 19.58 -22.26 26.97
N ALA A 378 20.19 -22.67 28.07
CA ALA A 378 19.53 -22.62 29.38
C ALA A 378 19.77 -21.26 30.04
N GLY A 379 18.69 -20.61 30.49
CA GLY A 379 18.74 -19.50 31.44
C GLY A 379 18.43 -20.02 32.87
N THR A 380 18.60 -19.16 33.87
CA THR A 380 18.25 -19.49 35.27
C THR A 380 16.73 -19.52 35.48
N ASP A 381 15.94 -18.85 34.65
CA ASP A 381 14.49 -18.83 34.74
C ASP A 381 13.88 -19.58 33.54
N PRO A 382 13.10 -20.65 33.77
CA PRO A 382 12.50 -21.46 32.73
C PRO A 382 11.37 -20.72 31.98
N ALA A 383 10.89 -19.58 32.48
CA ALA A 383 9.91 -18.74 31.77
C ALA A 383 10.54 -17.96 30.61
N VAL A 384 11.86 -18.03 30.43
CA VAL A 384 12.60 -17.37 29.33
C VAL A 384 13.13 -18.42 28.36
N ARG A 385 12.83 -18.24 27.08
CA ARG A 385 13.42 -19.00 26.00
C ARG A 385 14.62 -18.24 25.43
N VAL A 386 15.71 -18.94 25.21
CA VAL A 386 16.95 -18.41 24.59
C VAL A 386 17.35 -19.31 23.45
N TRP A 387 17.53 -18.72 22.26
CA TRP A 387 18.07 -19.42 21.11
C TRP A 387 19.37 -18.75 20.67
N GLU A 388 20.42 -19.55 20.55
CA GLU A 388 21.73 -19.06 20.14
C GLU A 388 22.00 -19.39 18.68
N LYS A 389 22.53 -18.39 17.97
CA LYS A 389 23.10 -18.53 16.63
C LYS A 389 24.53 -18.01 16.59
N ARG A 390 25.31 -18.54 15.65
CA ARG A 390 26.70 -18.18 15.48
C ARG A 390 27.01 -17.97 13.99
N ASN A 391 27.71 -16.86 13.70
CA ASN A 391 28.30 -16.66 12.38
C ASN A 391 29.47 -17.66 12.19
N PRO A 392 29.50 -18.49 11.12
CA PRO A 392 30.52 -19.51 10.93
C PRO A 392 31.92 -18.93 10.64
N ASP A 393 31.99 -17.76 10.00
CA ASP A 393 33.23 -17.15 9.53
C ASP A 393 33.88 -16.27 10.62
N THR A 394 33.10 -15.40 11.27
CA THR A 394 33.62 -14.43 12.26
C THR A 394 33.56 -14.97 13.68
N GLY A 395 32.71 -15.95 13.95
CA GLY A 395 32.48 -16.48 15.29
C GLY A 395 31.57 -15.60 16.16
N ALA A 396 31.04 -14.50 15.62
CA ALA A 396 30.07 -13.67 16.31
C ALA A 396 28.84 -14.49 16.74
N ARG A 397 28.32 -14.20 17.92
CA ARG A 397 27.20 -14.93 18.51
C ARG A 397 26.02 -14.01 18.73
N PHE A 398 24.82 -14.51 18.46
CA PHE A 398 23.57 -13.79 18.63
C PHE A 398 22.62 -14.61 19.48
N TYR A 399 22.05 -14.01 20.52
CA TYR A 399 21.14 -14.62 21.46
C TYR A 399 19.76 -14.01 21.30
N PHE A 400 18.80 -14.84 20.91
CA PHE A 400 17.40 -14.50 20.71
C PHE A 400 16.62 -14.84 21.97
N VAL A 401 16.25 -13.81 22.74
CA VAL A 401 15.75 -13.93 24.12
C VAL A 401 14.32 -13.43 24.21
N ARG A 402 13.37 -14.29 24.56
CA ARG A 402 11.96 -13.94 24.72
C ARG A 402 11.31 -14.77 25.84
N HIS A 403 10.08 -14.42 26.21
CA HIS A 403 9.28 -15.30 27.05
C HIS A 403 9.10 -16.68 26.40
N GLN A 404 9.14 -17.75 27.22
CA GLN A 404 8.81 -19.10 26.77
C GLN A 404 7.36 -19.15 26.25
N ASP A 405 6.42 -18.52 26.99
CA ASP A 405 5.07 -18.22 26.50
C ASP A 405 5.06 -16.83 25.83
N PRO A 406 4.95 -16.74 24.51
CA PRO A 406 4.98 -15.45 23.80
C PRO A 406 3.79 -14.54 24.11
N THR A 407 2.74 -15.07 24.72
CA THR A 407 1.57 -14.27 25.15
C THR A 407 1.80 -13.56 26.48
N SER A 408 2.83 -13.97 27.25
CA SER A 408 3.17 -13.39 28.55
C SER A 408 3.67 -11.95 28.41
N ALA A 409 3.24 -11.11 29.34
CA ALA A 409 3.76 -9.75 29.53
C ALA A 409 4.32 -9.53 30.94
N ALA A 410 4.43 -10.61 31.73
CA ALA A 410 4.93 -10.53 33.11
C ALA A 410 6.43 -10.18 33.13
N PRO A 411 6.89 -9.23 33.97
CA PRO A 411 8.31 -8.98 34.12
C PRO A 411 9.04 -10.24 34.59
N VAL A 412 10.15 -10.58 33.93
CA VAL A 412 11.00 -11.70 34.26
C VAL A 412 12.48 -11.31 34.05
N SER A 413 13.37 -11.95 34.78
CA SER A 413 14.82 -11.75 34.62
C SER A 413 15.53 -13.08 34.68
N THR A 414 16.45 -13.32 33.77
CA THR A 414 17.22 -14.56 33.71
C THR A 414 18.72 -14.25 33.62
N THR A 415 19.55 -15.13 34.20
CA THR A 415 20.98 -15.07 33.96
C THR A 415 21.34 -16.05 32.86
N LEU A 416 21.99 -15.54 31.80
CA LEU A 416 22.47 -16.27 30.63
C LEU A 416 23.99 -16.32 30.65
N THR A 417 24.58 -17.27 29.90
CA THR A 417 26.00 -17.24 29.58
C THR A 417 26.18 -16.72 28.16
N LEU A 418 26.65 -15.48 28.02
CA LEU A 418 26.95 -14.83 26.76
C LEU A 418 28.43 -15.00 26.42
N ASP A 419 28.75 -15.90 25.49
CA ASP A 419 30.15 -16.27 25.11
C ASP A 419 31.09 -16.54 26.34
N GLY A 420 30.60 -17.34 27.28
CA GLY A 420 31.35 -17.69 28.51
C GLY A 420 31.16 -16.72 29.68
N HIS A 421 30.50 -15.58 29.49
CA HIS A 421 30.30 -14.55 30.53
C HIS A 421 28.88 -14.60 31.09
N PRO A 422 28.67 -14.72 32.42
CA PRO A 422 27.34 -14.64 33.01
C PRO A 422 26.80 -13.21 32.95
N ALA A 423 25.62 -13.03 32.44
CA ALA A 423 24.94 -11.75 32.30
C ALA A 423 23.45 -11.86 32.65
N THR A 424 22.93 -10.88 33.37
CA THR A 424 21.50 -10.83 33.74
C THR A 424 20.72 -10.05 32.69
N VAL A 425 19.69 -10.68 32.10
CA VAL A 425 18.86 -10.11 31.04
C VAL A 425 17.43 -9.98 31.54
N PRO A 426 16.89 -8.78 31.65
CA PRO A 426 15.49 -8.55 31.97
C PRO A 426 14.64 -8.63 30.69
N LEU A 427 13.37 -9.08 30.84
CA LEU A 427 12.31 -8.96 29.86
C LEU A 427 11.11 -8.28 30.52
N THR A 428 10.68 -7.17 29.98
CA THR A 428 9.54 -6.39 30.49
C THR A 428 8.44 -6.28 29.43
N GLY A 429 7.26 -6.73 29.72
CA GLY A 429 6.15 -6.81 28.77
C GLY A 429 6.35 -7.93 27.74
N ARG A 430 5.60 -7.88 26.63
CA ARG A 430 5.80 -8.77 25.48
C ARG A 430 7.03 -8.30 24.71
N ASP A 431 8.17 -8.84 25.07
CA ASP A 431 9.46 -8.42 24.54
C ASP A 431 10.21 -9.57 23.89
N PHE A 432 11.05 -9.20 22.92
CA PHE A 432 12.01 -10.08 22.26
C PHE A 432 13.29 -9.30 22.07
N LYS A 433 14.44 -9.84 22.52
CA LYS A 433 15.74 -9.17 22.42
C LYS A 433 16.69 -9.96 21.54
N ILE A 434 17.46 -9.25 20.73
CA ILE A 434 18.57 -9.79 19.93
C ILE A 434 19.86 -9.24 20.52
N LEU A 435 20.57 -10.06 21.30
CA LEU A 435 21.79 -9.68 21.99
C LEU A 435 23.01 -10.21 21.25
N ALA A 436 24.07 -9.43 21.19
CA ALA A 436 25.34 -9.78 20.52
C ALA A 436 26.48 -10.04 21.51
N ALA A 437 27.30 -11.04 21.19
CA ALA A 437 28.55 -11.31 21.88
C ALA A 437 29.66 -11.72 20.89
N ASN A 438 30.92 -11.51 21.27
CA ASN A 438 32.10 -11.73 20.44
C ASN A 438 31.96 -11.08 19.04
N TYR A 439 31.56 -9.80 19.03
CA TYR A 439 31.15 -9.12 17.81
C TYR A 439 32.06 -7.92 17.47
N ALA A 440 32.49 -7.83 16.20
CA ALA A 440 33.23 -6.67 15.67
C ALA A 440 32.24 -5.54 15.34
N MET A 441 32.06 -4.59 16.26
CA MET A 441 31.18 -3.43 16.09
C MET A 441 31.98 -2.24 15.56
N ALA A 442 31.96 -1.97 14.29
CA ALA A 442 32.87 -1.05 13.61
C ALA A 442 34.34 -1.40 13.93
N ARG A 443 35.09 -0.47 14.52
CA ARG A 443 36.50 -0.70 14.94
C ARG A 443 36.66 -1.12 16.43
N GLN A 444 35.53 -1.42 17.10
CA GLN A 444 35.44 -1.90 18.46
C GLN A 444 35.30 -3.42 18.51
N HIS A 445 35.54 -4.03 19.65
CA HIS A 445 35.23 -5.43 19.90
C HIS A 445 34.26 -5.52 21.08
N LEU A 446 33.04 -5.89 20.80
CA LEU A 446 32.01 -6.15 21.79
C LEU A 446 32.19 -7.57 22.33
N VAL A 447 32.59 -7.69 23.58
CA VAL A 447 32.64 -8.99 24.27
C VAL A 447 31.21 -9.50 24.43
N TYR A 448 30.33 -8.67 25.00
CA TYR A 448 28.89 -8.86 24.99
C TYR A 448 28.13 -7.58 25.38
N SER A 449 26.85 -7.54 25.08
CA SER A 449 25.92 -6.54 25.64
C SER A 449 24.62 -7.17 26.03
N THR A 450 24.01 -6.75 27.15
CA THR A 450 22.62 -7.06 27.52
C THR A 450 21.63 -6.05 26.94
N SER A 451 22.14 -5.01 26.26
CA SER A 451 21.37 -4.05 25.47
C SER A 451 21.47 -4.42 23.99
N GLU A 452 20.42 -4.14 23.24
CA GLU A 452 20.34 -4.40 21.82
C GLU A 452 21.12 -3.33 21.02
N ILE A 453 21.80 -3.74 19.97
CA ILE A 453 22.42 -2.81 19.01
C ILE A 453 21.30 -2.29 18.11
N MET A 454 21.03 -0.97 18.15
CA MET A 454 20.17 -0.37 17.13
C MET A 454 20.96 -0.09 15.87
N THR A 455 22.11 0.58 16.00
CA THR A 455 22.97 0.91 14.87
C THR A 455 24.34 1.39 15.35
N TYR A 456 25.33 1.38 14.47
CA TYR A 456 26.60 2.07 14.65
C TYR A 456 27.11 2.63 13.33
N VAL A 457 27.97 3.63 13.40
CA VAL A 457 28.60 4.29 12.25
C VAL A 457 30.09 4.54 12.51
N ASP A 458 30.91 4.31 11.49
CA ASP A 458 32.31 4.77 11.44
C ASP A 458 32.36 6.17 10.80
N LEU A 459 32.70 7.18 11.58
CA LEU A 459 32.84 8.56 11.11
C LEU A 459 34.25 8.93 10.67
N GLY A 460 35.13 7.92 10.55
CA GLY A 460 36.59 8.12 10.28
C GLY A 460 37.38 8.58 11.50
N ASP A 461 36.97 9.66 12.13
CA ASP A 461 37.62 10.21 13.32
C ASP A 461 37.20 9.55 14.64
N ARG A 462 36.07 8.87 14.67
CA ARG A 462 35.53 8.07 15.77
C ARG A 462 34.44 7.14 15.30
N ASP A 463 34.16 6.13 16.10
CA ASP A 463 32.94 5.31 15.98
C ASP A 463 31.85 5.93 16.85
N VAL A 464 30.59 5.80 16.40
CA VAL A 464 29.43 6.11 17.21
C VAL A 464 28.52 4.89 17.19
N ALA A 465 28.17 4.37 18.38
CA ALA A 465 27.27 3.23 18.51
C ALA A 465 26.08 3.59 19.39
N LEU A 466 24.88 3.22 18.94
CA LEU A 466 23.62 3.39 19.65
C LEU A 466 23.10 2.02 20.10
N LEU A 467 23.09 1.84 21.42
CA LEU A 467 22.50 0.67 22.07
C LEU A 467 21.21 1.07 22.80
N HIS A 468 20.25 0.16 22.87
CA HIS A 468 18.99 0.44 23.54
C HIS A 468 18.46 -0.72 24.37
N GLY A 469 17.52 -0.42 25.25
CA GLY A 469 16.72 -1.33 26.04
C GLY A 469 15.45 -0.64 26.53
N ARG A 470 14.58 -1.31 27.23
CA ARG A 470 13.37 -0.69 27.75
C ARG A 470 13.67 0.27 28.88
N ALA A 471 12.88 1.34 28.99
CA ALA A 471 13.03 2.32 30.06
C ALA A 471 12.97 1.64 31.45
N GLY A 472 13.96 1.98 32.31
CA GLY A 472 14.10 1.42 33.65
C GLY A 472 14.85 0.08 33.73
N GLU A 473 15.15 -0.59 32.61
CA GLU A 473 15.91 -1.85 32.63
C GLU A 473 17.40 -1.58 32.85
N PRO A 474 18.08 -2.42 33.67
CA PRO A 474 19.54 -2.40 33.77
C PRO A 474 20.16 -2.88 32.47
N GLY A 475 21.27 -2.25 32.08
CA GLY A 475 22.08 -2.62 30.94
C GLY A 475 23.54 -2.79 31.31
N GLU A 476 24.22 -3.69 30.63
CA GLU A 476 25.64 -3.94 30.75
C GLU A 476 26.26 -4.13 29.37
N THR A 477 27.37 -3.43 29.12
CA THR A 477 28.12 -3.55 27.86
C THR A 477 29.60 -3.73 28.17
N VAL A 478 30.22 -4.76 27.61
CA VAL A 478 31.63 -5.09 27.82
C VAL A 478 32.38 -5.01 26.51
N LEU A 479 33.42 -4.20 26.49
CA LEU A 479 34.28 -3.94 25.33
C LEU A 479 35.72 -4.36 25.62
N ARG A 480 36.40 -5.00 24.66
CA ARG A 480 37.79 -5.44 24.78
C ARG A 480 38.79 -4.46 24.22
N TYR A 481 39.82 -4.17 25.00
CA TYR A 481 40.93 -3.30 24.64
C TYR A 481 42.27 -3.94 24.97
N ALA A 482 43.35 -3.56 24.27
CA ALA A 482 44.68 -4.05 24.52
C ALA A 482 45.34 -3.49 25.83
N SER A 483 44.89 -2.32 26.28
CA SER A 483 45.26 -1.67 27.52
C SER A 483 44.10 -0.81 28.02
N ARG A 484 44.15 -0.43 29.31
CA ARG A 484 43.09 0.36 29.94
C ARG A 484 42.82 1.67 29.18
N PRO A 485 41.64 1.88 28.61
CA PRO A 485 41.26 3.11 27.93
C PRO A 485 40.87 4.20 28.93
N SER A 486 40.82 5.46 28.48
CA SER A 486 40.18 6.56 29.18
C SER A 486 38.69 6.57 28.92
N VAL A 487 37.91 6.69 29.97
CA VAL A 487 36.42 6.72 29.90
C VAL A 487 35.93 8.08 30.44
N GLU A 488 35.15 8.79 29.62
CA GLU A 488 34.47 10.05 29.98
C GLU A 488 32.95 9.80 29.92
N VAL A 489 32.27 9.93 31.05
CA VAL A 489 30.80 9.95 31.08
C VAL A 489 30.34 11.39 30.79
N VAL A 490 29.84 11.62 29.58
CA VAL A 490 29.39 12.94 29.10
C VAL A 490 28.03 13.30 29.69
N SER A 491 27.13 12.33 29.76
CA SER A 491 25.80 12.48 30.37
C SER A 491 25.26 11.13 30.85
N GLY A 492 24.31 11.16 31.77
CA GLY A 492 23.67 9.99 32.33
C GLY A 492 24.46 9.34 33.47
N ALA A 493 23.87 8.31 34.09
CA ALA A 493 24.46 7.55 35.18
C ALA A 493 25.05 6.25 34.61
N VAL A 494 26.39 6.25 34.41
CA VAL A 494 27.12 5.08 33.92
C VAL A 494 28.34 4.86 34.86
N THR A 495 28.51 3.62 35.30
CA THR A 495 29.71 3.20 36.04
C THR A 495 30.61 2.37 35.13
N SER A 496 31.94 2.48 35.32
CA SER A 496 32.88 1.72 34.53
C SER A 496 33.88 0.98 35.44
N THR A 497 34.15 -0.26 35.07
CA THR A 497 35.23 -1.06 35.69
C THR A 497 36.15 -1.60 34.59
N TRP A 498 37.38 -1.89 34.97
CA TRP A 498 38.38 -2.46 34.08
C TRP A 498 38.98 -3.70 34.70
N ASP A 499 38.95 -4.81 33.99
CA ASP A 499 39.50 -6.08 34.43
C ASP A 499 39.98 -6.91 33.24
N ASP A 500 41.28 -7.36 33.27
CA ASP A 500 41.90 -8.27 32.28
C ASP A 500 41.61 -7.97 30.79
N GLY A 501 41.75 -6.71 30.40
CA GLY A 501 41.49 -6.28 29.02
C GLY A 501 40.01 -5.91 28.70
N ASP A 502 39.12 -6.06 29.65
CA ASP A 502 37.70 -5.79 29.49
C ASP A 502 37.28 -4.49 30.20
N LEU A 503 36.73 -3.56 29.45
CA LEU A 503 36.00 -2.40 29.93
C LEU A 503 34.56 -2.75 30.11
N ARG A 504 34.04 -2.83 31.33
CA ARG A 504 32.64 -3.06 31.66
C ARG A 504 31.96 -1.74 31.97
N LEU A 505 30.84 -1.48 31.30
CA LEU A 505 29.97 -0.33 31.52
C LEU A 505 28.63 -0.84 32.05
N SER A 506 28.18 -0.33 33.20
CA SER A 506 26.89 -0.69 33.80
C SER A 506 26.02 0.57 33.94
N TYR A 507 24.77 0.50 33.60
CA TYR A 507 23.82 1.62 33.51
C TYR A 507 22.38 1.17 33.65
N VAL A 508 21.47 2.13 33.69
CA VAL A 508 20.02 1.92 33.55
C VAL A 508 19.53 2.71 32.33
N HIS A 509 18.74 2.08 31.48
CA HIS A 509 18.13 2.75 30.35
C HIS A 509 17.11 3.80 30.80
N ASN A 510 17.48 5.07 30.73
CA ASN A 510 16.60 6.20 31.10
C ASN A 510 17.03 7.46 30.32
N GLY A 511 16.28 7.80 29.27
CA GLY A 511 16.69 8.83 28.35
C GLY A 511 17.94 8.45 27.57
N LEU A 512 18.92 9.35 27.47
CA LEU A 512 20.19 9.16 26.77
C LEU A 512 21.39 9.35 27.69
N ALA A 513 22.11 8.29 27.97
CA ALA A 513 23.44 8.36 28.53
C ALA A 513 24.50 8.34 27.40
N ARG A 514 25.60 9.09 27.58
CA ARG A 514 26.67 9.24 26.59
C ARG A 514 28.01 8.98 27.25
N VAL A 515 28.81 8.09 26.66
CA VAL A 515 30.13 7.71 27.12
C VAL A 515 31.10 7.85 25.96
N ARG A 516 32.24 8.50 26.21
CA ARG A 516 33.35 8.53 25.29
C ARG A 516 34.48 7.66 25.81
N VAL A 517 35.03 6.82 24.95
CA VAL A 517 36.15 5.92 25.25
C VAL A 517 37.28 6.25 24.29
N HIS A 518 38.48 6.47 24.84
CA HIS A 518 39.65 6.84 24.08
C HIS A 518 40.87 5.99 24.46
N GLY A 519 41.69 5.66 23.47
CA GLY A 519 42.93 4.89 23.67
C GLY A 519 42.68 3.38 23.76
N GLY A 520 43.51 2.68 24.55
CA GLY A 520 43.41 1.22 24.68
C GLY A 520 43.73 0.41 23.41
N GLY A 521 44.30 1.05 22.38
CA GLY A 521 44.68 0.37 21.13
C GLY A 521 43.56 0.31 20.10
N ARG A 522 42.44 1.03 20.31
CA ARG A 522 41.30 1.10 19.37
C ARG A 522 40.94 2.54 18.97
N ALA A 523 40.16 2.71 17.94
CA ALA A 523 39.58 3.98 17.52
C ALA A 523 38.75 4.61 18.66
N PRO A 524 38.69 5.96 18.75
CA PRO A 524 37.76 6.61 19.69
C PRO A 524 36.34 6.15 19.49
N LEU A 525 35.60 5.91 20.57
CA LEU A 525 34.19 5.51 20.56
C LEU A 525 33.33 6.56 21.29
N GLU A 526 32.24 6.94 20.71
CA GLU A 526 31.13 7.62 21.36
C GLU A 526 29.94 6.64 21.47
N LEU A 527 29.72 6.13 22.69
CA LEU A 527 28.65 5.16 22.98
C LEU A 527 27.43 5.90 23.48
N LEU A 528 26.28 5.66 22.81
CA LEU A 528 24.96 6.20 23.09
C LEU A 528 24.10 5.08 23.68
N LEU A 529 23.69 5.23 24.94
CA LEU A 529 22.94 4.25 25.70
C LEU A 529 21.55 4.83 25.96
N ALA A 530 20.55 4.37 25.24
CA ALA A 530 19.22 4.98 25.22
C ALA A 530 18.14 4.01 25.73
N ASP A 531 17.07 4.55 26.30
CA ASP A 531 15.83 3.78 26.31
C ASP A 531 15.24 3.69 24.88
N SER A 532 14.34 2.73 24.66
CA SER A 532 13.78 2.45 23.32
C SER A 532 13.06 3.65 22.72
N ASP A 533 12.37 4.46 23.53
CA ASP A 533 11.66 5.66 23.06
C ASP A 533 12.64 6.73 22.61
N THR A 534 13.70 6.95 23.41
CA THR A 534 14.78 7.88 23.06
C THR A 534 15.54 7.40 21.81
N ALA A 535 15.84 6.12 21.70
CA ALA A 535 16.49 5.51 20.54
C ALA A 535 15.66 5.73 19.26
N SER A 536 14.33 5.69 19.37
CA SER A 536 13.43 5.92 18.23
C SER A 536 13.51 7.34 17.65
N THR A 537 14.08 8.31 18.38
CA THR A 537 14.29 9.69 17.88
C THR A 537 15.52 9.84 16.98
N PHE A 538 16.33 8.80 16.84
CA PHE A 538 17.51 8.77 15.97
C PHE A 538 17.15 8.32 14.56
N TRP A 539 17.85 8.88 13.58
CA TRP A 539 17.79 8.56 12.16
C TRP A 539 19.18 8.21 11.66
N ARG A 540 19.33 7.04 11.04
CA ARG A 540 20.51 6.65 10.29
C ARG A 540 20.32 7.06 8.84
N VAL A 541 21.24 7.87 8.33
CA VAL A 541 21.08 8.44 6.98
C VAL A 541 22.38 8.23 6.22
N ASP A 542 22.28 7.61 5.05
CA ASP A 542 23.42 7.33 4.20
C ASP A 542 23.88 8.60 3.48
N THR A 543 25.21 8.76 3.36
CA THR A 543 25.89 9.78 2.57
C THR A 543 26.92 9.11 1.68
N ALA A 544 27.47 9.84 0.70
CA ALA A 544 28.55 9.32 -0.15
C ALA A 544 29.82 8.92 0.64
N ASP A 545 30.02 9.51 1.81
CA ASP A 545 31.17 9.27 2.69
C ASP A 545 30.87 8.24 3.80
N GLY A 546 29.72 7.56 3.73
CA GLY A 546 29.22 6.62 4.75
C GLY A 546 28.02 7.16 5.53
N PRO A 547 27.39 6.32 6.38
CA PRO A 547 26.22 6.71 7.15
C PRO A 547 26.57 7.66 8.30
N ILE A 548 25.63 8.55 8.62
CA ILE A 548 25.64 9.44 9.77
C ILE A 548 24.42 9.20 10.64
N LEU A 549 24.41 9.75 11.88
CA LEU A 549 23.21 9.78 12.71
C LEU A 549 22.72 11.21 12.91
N ALA A 550 21.40 11.39 12.87
CA ALA A 550 20.72 12.61 13.25
C ALA A 550 19.66 12.30 14.29
N ARG A 551 19.34 13.23 15.18
CA ARG A 551 18.36 13.05 16.25
C ARG A 551 17.46 14.27 16.36
N GLY A 552 16.17 14.04 16.59
CA GLY A 552 15.20 15.04 17.05
C GLY A 552 14.06 15.32 16.09
N PRO A 553 14.25 15.63 14.79
CA PRO A 553 13.16 15.86 13.85
C PRO A 553 12.22 14.67 13.72
N TYR A 554 10.96 14.95 13.31
CA TYR A 554 9.93 13.92 13.04
C TYR A 554 10.41 12.88 12.02
N LEU A 555 11.09 13.32 10.96
CA LEU A 555 11.67 12.47 9.92
C LEU A 555 12.92 13.12 9.32
N VAL A 556 14.01 12.33 9.10
CA VAL A 556 15.16 12.74 8.27
C VAL A 556 15.19 11.85 7.04
N ARG A 557 14.91 12.42 5.87
CA ARG A 557 14.72 11.70 4.60
C ARG A 557 16.04 11.39 3.91
N SER A 558 16.93 12.37 3.87
CA SER A 558 18.23 12.23 3.19
C SER A 558 19.27 13.18 3.75
N ALA A 559 20.55 12.84 3.52
CA ALA A 559 21.69 13.65 3.85
C ALA A 559 22.65 13.75 2.66
N GLN A 560 23.28 14.89 2.50
CA GLN A 560 24.37 15.09 1.56
C GLN A 560 25.50 15.88 2.23
N GLN A 561 26.68 15.30 2.27
CA GLN A 561 27.87 16.00 2.74
C GLN A 561 28.66 16.56 1.56
N ARG A 562 29.05 17.83 1.64
CA ARG A 562 29.95 18.50 0.66
C ARG A 562 30.98 19.27 1.44
N GLY A 563 32.17 18.73 1.53
CA GLY A 563 33.28 19.30 2.33
C GLY A 563 32.88 19.44 3.80
N SER A 564 32.88 20.67 4.32
CA SER A 564 32.52 20.94 5.73
C SER A 564 31.04 21.26 5.96
N THR A 565 30.18 21.06 4.95
CA THR A 565 28.75 21.36 5.02
C THR A 565 27.93 20.08 4.86
N LEU A 566 26.98 19.90 5.77
CA LEU A 566 25.99 18.83 5.74
C LEU A 566 24.61 19.41 5.39
N TRP A 567 23.99 18.86 4.36
CA TRP A 567 22.64 19.20 3.91
C TRP A 567 21.70 18.06 4.28
N LEU A 568 20.71 18.36 5.13
CA LEU A 568 19.66 17.44 5.54
C LEU A 568 18.32 17.85 4.92
N ARG A 569 17.57 16.86 4.47
CA ARG A 569 16.16 17.01 4.10
C ARG A 569 15.30 16.19 5.05
N GLY A 570 14.14 16.72 5.46
CA GLY A 570 13.27 16.00 6.36
C GLY A 570 12.00 16.77 6.72
N ASP A 571 11.27 16.21 7.67
CA ASP A 571 9.97 16.71 8.11
C ASP A 571 10.01 17.04 9.62
N ALA A 572 9.24 18.05 10.02
CA ALA A 572 9.04 18.43 11.40
C ALA A 572 7.55 18.67 11.68
N ASP A 573 7.02 18.03 12.72
CA ASP A 573 5.64 18.20 13.23
C ASP A 573 5.50 19.40 14.18
N LYS A 574 6.63 19.81 14.76
CA LYS A 574 6.78 20.93 15.69
C LYS A 574 8.23 21.44 15.64
N PRO A 575 8.54 22.62 16.20
CA PRO A 575 9.93 23.02 16.41
C PRO A 575 10.64 21.95 17.23
N SER A 576 11.74 21.42 16.72
CA SER A 576 12.43 20.28 17.32
C SER A 576 13.94 20.54 17.42
N PRO A 577 14.62 20.06 18.48
CA PRO A 577 16.08 20.05 18.51
C PRO A 577 16.61 19.22 17.34
N LEU A 578 17.77 19.58 16.82
CA LEU A 578 18.52 18.80 15.85
C LEU A 578 19.92 18.55 16.38
N GLU A 579 20.24 17.31 16.63
CA GLU A 579 21.58 16.86 16.98
C GLU A 579 22.11 15.97 15.85
N VAL A 580 23.38 16.16 15.45
CA VAL A 580 23.99 15.44 14.33
C VAL A 580 25.30 14.81 14.77
N PHE A 581 25.45 13.53 14.51
CA PHE A 581 26.67 12.74 14.69
C PHE A 581 27.28 12.50 13.31
N ALA A 582 28.19 13.35 12.94
CA ALA A 582 28.91 13.37 11.66
C ALA A 582 30.43 13.55 11.89
N PRO A 583 31.26 13.37 10.85
CA PRO A 583 32.68 13.66 10.96
C PRO A 583 32.93 15.06 11.52
N ARG A 584 33.99 15.22 12.34
CA ARG A 584 34.35 16.54 12.96
C ARG A 584 34.75 17.61 11.93
N THR A 585 34.95 17.23 10.69
CA THR A 585 35.14 18.15 9.57
C THR A 585 33.89 18.96 9.24
N VAL A 586 32.68 18.46 9.55
CA VAL A 586 31.40 19.18 9.36
C VAL A 586 31.35 20.41 10.28
N ARG A 587 31.14 21.59 9.71
CA ARG A 587 31.12 22.90 10.40
C ARG A 587 29.75 23.62 10.24
N ALA A 588 28.96 23.25 9.23
CA ALA A 588 27.67 23.85 8.97
C ALA A 588 26.62 22.78 8.63
N VAL A 589 25.43 22.96 9.18
CA VAL A 589 24.27 22.09 8.89
C VAL A 589 23.17 22.93 8.27
N TYR A 590 22.61 22.43 7.19
CA TYR A 590 21.43 22.97 6.51
C TYR A 590 20.29 21.99 6.62
N TRP A 591 19.11 22.51 6.91
CA TRP A 591 17.85 21.78 6.98
C TRP A 591 16.87 22.34 5.94
N ASN A 592 16.43 21.51 4.99
CA ASN A 592 15.52 21.92 3.91
C ASN A 592 15.98 23.20 3.19
N GLY A 593 17.29 23.32 2.96
CA GLY A 593 17.91 24.48 2.29
C GLY A 593 18.28 25.66 3.18
N HIS A 594 17.90 25.67 4.44
CA HIS A 594 18.19 26.75 5.39
C HIS A 594 19.25 26.35 6.41
N ARG A 595 20.21 27.25 6.69
CA ARG A 595 21.21 27.01 7.73
C ARG A 595 20.53 26.95 9.10
N VAL A 596 20.87 25.94 9.90
CA VAL A 596 20.29 25.72 11.24
C VAL A 596 21.37 25.61 12.31
N HIS A 597 20.99 25.93 13.56
CA HIS A 597 21.89 25.90 14.72
C HIS A 597 21.19 25.13 15.86
N GLY A 598 21.26 23.77 15.79
CA GLY A 598 20.79 22.90 16.86
C GLY A 598 19.27 22.74 16.98
N SER A 599 18.49 23.34 16.08
CA SER A 599 17.03 23.16 16.03
C SER A 599 16.47 23.35 14.62
N VAL A 600 15.32 22.75 14.33
CA VAL A 600 14.57 22.89 13.09
C VAL A 600 13.21 23.53 13.37
N PRO A 601 12.67 24.35 12.44
CA PRO A 601 11.36 24.96 12.60
C PRO A 601 10.25 23.93 12.38
N GLY A 602 9.13 24.10 13.09
CA GLY A 602 7.90 23.36 12.83
C GLY A 602 7.03 24.03 11.75
N PRO A 603 5.87 23.41 11.44
CA PRO A 603 4.92 23.94 10.48
C PRO A 603 4.19 25.18 11.03
N ARG A 604 3.68 26.01 10.10
CA ARG A 604 2.74 27.08 10.41
C ARG A 604 1.33 26.51 10.60
N PRO A 605 0.50 27.06 11.48
CA PRO A 605 -0.89 26.65 11.61
C PRO A 605 -1.65 26.79 10.28
N VAL A 606 -2.58 25.87 10.03
CA VAL A 606 -3.41 25.83 8.83
C VAL A 606 -4.89 25.91 9.23
N THR A 607 -5.65 26.68 8.48
CA THR A 607 -7.11 26.75 8.59
C THR A 607 -7.71 26.40 7.23
N LEU A 608 -8.63 25.43 7.23
CA LEU A 608 -9.34 25.02 6.02
C LEU A 608 -10.66 25.82 5.87
N PRO A 609 -11.09 26.10 4.63
CA PRO A 609 -12.35 26.78 4.39
C PRO A 609 -13.54 25.89 4.72
N ALA A 610 -14.64 26.48 5.18
CA ALA A 610 -15.91 25.78 5.28
C ALA A 610 -16.48 25.51 3.87
N LEU A 611 -17.09 24.35 3.68
CA LEU A 611 -17.79 24.00 2.45
C LEU A 611 -19.19 24.66 2.44
N THR A 612 -19.38 25.65 1.59
CA THR A 612 -20.61 26.44 1.49
C THR A 612 -21.03 26.60 0.03
N GLY A 613 -22.19 27.19 -0.22
CA GLY A 613 -22.64 27.48 -1.56
C GLY A 613 -22.97 26.23 -2.40
N TRP A 614 -23.43 25.19 -1.74
CA TRP A 614 -23.78 23.93 -2.39
C TRP A 614 -24.84 24.13 -3.47
N ARG A 615 -24.57 23.55 -4.65
CA ARG A 615 -25.51 23.41 -5.77
C ARG A 615 -26.09 22.02 -5.77
N TYR A 616 -27.38 21.89 -6.03
CA TYR A 616 -28.16 20.64 -5.92
C TYR A 616 -29.05 20.43 -7.12
N THR A 617 -29.13 19.17 -7.60
CA THR A 617 -30.11 18.68 -8.56
C THR A 617 -30.44 17.21 -8.31
N THR A 618 -31.66 16.77 -8.61
CA THR A 618 -32.05 15.36 -8.71
C THR A 618 -31.53 14.76 -10.01
N ASP A 619 -31.25 13.44 -10.06
CA ASP A 619 -30.60 12.81 -11.23
C ASP A 619 -31.06 11.37 -11.43
N VAL A 620 -32.38 11.22 -11.78
CA VAL A 620 -32.98 9.93 -12.13
C VAL A 620 -33.83 10.06 -13.40
N PRO A 621 -33.36 10.71 -14.49
CA PRO A 621 -34.16 10.87 -15.70
C PRO A 621 -34.49 9.54 -16.36
N GLU A 622 -33.68 8.51 -16.16
CA GLU A 622 -33.89 7.17 -16.68
C GLU A 622 -35.12 6.45 -16.10
N ALA A 623 -35.63 6.94 -14.97
CA ALA A 623 -36.91 6.42 -14.42
C ALA A 623 -38.14 6.95 -15.18
N ASP A 624 -38.01 8.10 -15.87
CA ASP A 624 -39.11 8.66 -16.68
C ASP A 624 -39.43 7.73 -17.89
N PRO A 625 -40.67 7.30 -18.09
CA PRO A 625 -41.02 6.50 -19.25
C PRO A 625 -40.75 7.20 -20.59
N ALA A 626 -40.75 8.54 -20.63
CA ALA A 626 -40.44 9.32 -21.83
C ALA A 626 -38.93 9.50 -22.10
N TYR A 627 -38.04 9.02 -21.23
CA TYR A 627 -36.61 9.09 -21.45
C TYR A 627 -36.19 8.33 -22.71
N ASP A 628 -35.38 8.95 -23.57
CA ASP A 628 -34.92 8.37 -24.82
C ASP A 628 -33.72 7.42 -24.57
N ASP A 629 -33.99 6.13 -24.56
CA ASP A 629 -32.98 5.07 -24.39
C ASP A 629 -32.61 4.35 -25.70
N ARG A 630 -33.03 4.87 -26.87
CA ARG A 630 -32.72 4.26 -28.16
C ARG A 630 -31.24 4.12 -28.45
N GLY A 631 -30.41 4.98 -27.83
CA GLY A 631 -28.97 4.93 -27.91
C GLY A 631 -28.31 3.91 -26.96
N TRP A 632 -29.05 3.27 -26.06
CA TRP A 632 -28.57 2.27 -25.15
C TRP A 632 -28.30 0.93 -25.83
N VAL A 633 -27.47 0.09 -25.23
CA VAL A 633 -27.21 -1.26 -25.72
C VAL A 633 -28.49 -2.10 -25.54
N ALA A 634 -28.90 -2.81 -26.58
CA ALA A 634 -29.97 -3.81 -26.46
C ALA A 634 -29.44 -4.99 -25.63
N ALA A 635 -30.18 -5.34 -24.57
CA ALA A 635 -29.81 -6.48 -23.73
C ALA A 635 -30.64 -7.69 -24.21
N ASP A 636 -30.19 -8.32 -25.29
CA ASP A 636 -30.92 -9.36 -26.04
C ASP A 636 -30.10 -10.67 -26.20
N HIS A 637 -28.99 -10.81 -25.53
CA HIS A 637 -28.16 -12.03 -25.57
C HIS A 637 -28.99 -13.23 -25.08
N THR A 638 -28.96 -14.34 -25.85
CA THR A 638 -29.61 -15.60 -25.50
C THR A 638 -28.62 -16.65 -24.97
N THR A 639 -27.34 -16.35 -25.06
CA THR A 639 -26.21 -17.17 -24.57
C THR A 639 -25.17 -16.29 -23.86
N THR A 640 -24.39 -16.89 -22.99
CA THR A 640 -23.28 -16.25 -22.31
C THR A 640 -22.07 -17.20 -22.20
N ASN A 641 -20.87 -16.67 -22.11
CA ASN A 641 -19.66 -17.43 -21.74
C ASN A 641 -19.54 -17.62 -20.22
N ASN A 642 -20.38 -16.94 -19.43
CA ASN A 642 -20.34 -17.07 -17.98
C ASN A 642 -20.66 -18.51 -17.56
N PRO A 643 -19.91 -19.10 -16.61
CA PRO A 643 -20.19 -20.46 -16.12
C PRO A 643 -21.56 -20.59 -15.42
N THR A 644 -22.11 -19.47 -14.92
CA THR A 644 -23.45 -19.44 -14.32
C THR A 644 -24.49 -19.30 -15.41
N ARG A 645 -25.41 -20.28 -15.50
CA ARG A 645 -26.52 -20.22 -16.44
C ARG A 645 -27.55 -19.16 -16.04
N PRO A 646 -28.05 -18.34 -16.98
CA PRO A 646 -29.07 -17.35 -16.67
C PRO A 646 -30.39 -18.04 -16.25
N ALA A 647 -31.03 -17.48 -15.21
CA ALA A 647 -32.31 -17.99 -14.72
C ALA A 647 -33.50 -17.56 -15.63
N THR A 648 -33.39 -16.41 -16.29
CA THR A 648 -34.34 -15.88 -17.27
C THR A 648 -33.64 -15.44 -18.55
N LEU A 649 -34.33 -15.32 -19.64
CA LEU A 649 -33.82 -14.73 -20.88
C LEU A 649 -34.56 -13.42 -21.16
N PRO A 650 -33.88 -12.46 -21.83
CA PRO A 650 -32.51 -12.48 -22.28
C PRO A 650 -31.52 -12.49 -21.09
N VAL A 651 -30.25 -12.82 -21.36
CA VAL A 651 -29.15 -12.67 -20.40
C VAL A 651 -29.00 -11.18 -20.06
N LEU A 652 -28.98 -10.83 -18.77
CA LEU A 652 -28.93 -9.43 -18.31
C LEU A 652 -27.62 -9.13 -17.49
N TYR A 653 -26.63 -9.99 -17.60
CA TYR A 653 -25.36 -9.80 -16.89
C TYR A 653 -24.60 -8.60 -17.47
N THR A 654 -24.16 -7.69 -16.58
CA THR A 654 -23.51 -6.43 -17.00
C THR A 654 -22.25 -6.66 -17.83
N ASP A 655 -21.47 -7.67 -17.46
CA ASP A 655 -20.21 -7.99 -18.12
C ASP A 655 -20.39 -8.39 -19.58
N ASP A 656 -21.45 -9.12 -19.90
CA ASP A 656 -21.77 -9.55 -21.26
C ASP A 656 -22.02 -8.37 -22.22
N TYR A 657 -22.28 -7.17 -21.67
CA TYR A 657 -22.51 -5.93 -22.42
C TYR A 657 -21.37 -4.91 -22.27
N GLY A 658 -20.28 -5.28 -21.58
CA GLY A 658 -19.09 -4.45 -21.39
C GLY A 658 -19.26 -3.37 -20.31
N PHE A 659 -20.13 -3.58 -19.33
CA PHE A 659 -20.33 -2.73 -18.16
C PHE A 659 -19.86 -3.46 -16.90
N HIS A 660 -18.64 -3.20 -16.48
CA HIS A 660 -17.96 -4.04 -15.49
C HIS A 660 -18.02 -3.50 -14.06
N HIS A 661 -18.19 -2.18 -13.89
CA HIS A 661 -18.08 -1.54 -12.59
C HIS A 661 -19.12 -0.45 -12.37
N GLY A 662 -19.46 -0.18 -11.12
CA GLY A 662 -20.23 0.96 -10.71
C GLY A 662 -21.73 0.81 -10.99
N ASP A 663 -22.35 1.89 -11.38
CA ASP A 663 -23.79 1.98 -11.54
C ASP A 663 -24.22 1.59 -12.94
N VAL A 664 -25.25 0.74 -13.04
CA VAL A 664 -25.79 0.27 -14.31
C VAL A 664 -27.30 0.41 -14.30
N TRP A 665 -27.81 1.05 -15.33
CA TRP A 665 -29.24 1.19 -15.58
C TRP A 665 -29.77 0.14 -16.55
N TYR A 666 -30.93 -0.40 -16.24
CA TYR A 666 -31.74 -1.25 -17.10
C TYR A 666 -33.08 -0.61 -17.37
N ARG A 667 -33.63 -0.75 -18.62
CA ARG A 667 -34.98 -0.34 -18.98
C ARG A 667 -35.62 -1.48 -19.74
N GLY A 668 -36.71 -2.04 -19.16
CA GLY A 668 -37.49 -3.13 -19.75
C GLY A 668 -38.82 -2.62 -20.26
N HIS A 669 -38.99 -2.66 -21.56
CA HIS A 669 -40.22 -2.25 -22.25
C HIS A 669 -41.16 -3.42 -22.44
N PHE A 670 -42.42 -3.25 -22.09
CA PHE A 670 -43.44 -4.28 -22.29
C PHE A 670 -44.82 -3.67 -22.56
N THR A 671 -45.65 -4.35 -23.37
CA THR A 671 -47.04 -3.95 -23.58
C THR A 671 -47.88 -4.58 -22.48
N ALA A 672 -48.45 -3.76 -21.58
CA ALA A 672 -49.29 -4.25 -20.49
C ALA A 672 -50.67 -4.69 -20.99
N THR A 673 -51.19 -5.77 -20.45
CA THR A 673 -52.59 -6.22 -20.63
C THR A 673 -53.52 -5.64 -19.58
N GLY A 674 -52.97 -5.19 -18.45
CA GLY A 674 -53.66 -4.77 -17.25
C GLY A 674 -53.84 -5.85 -16.20
N ALA A 675 -53.35 -7.07 -16.49
CA ALA A 675 -53.33 -8.21 -15.55
C ALA A 675 -52.06 -8.29 -14.73
N GLU A 676 -51.02 -7.58 -15.13
CA GLU A 676 -49.71 -7.58 -14.47
C GLU A 676 -49.81 -6.95 -13.08
N THR A 677 -49.27 -7.62 -12.08
CA THR A 677 -49.37 -7.24 -10.66
C THR A 677 -48.05 -6.72 -10.07
N GLY A 678 -46.94 -6.97 -10.75
CA GLY A 678 -45.63 -6.57 -10.25
C GLY A 678 -44.48 -7.09 -11.09
N ILE A 679 -43.26 -7.04 -10.52
CA ILE A 679 -42.06 -7.60 -11.11
C ILE A 679 -41.24 -8.31 -10.03
N SER A 680 -40.75 -9.51 -10.38
CA SER A 680 -39.76 -10.23 -9.59
C SER A 680 -38.36 -9.98 -10.16
N LEU A 681 -37.44 -9.50 -9.33
CA LEU A 681 -36.07 -9.19 -9.72
C LEU A 681 -35.09 -9.88 -8.81
N THR A 682 -34.01 -10.39 -9.40
CA THR A 682 -32.81 -10.83 -8.68
C THR A 682 -31.60 -10.09 -9.26
N ALA A 683 -30.84 -9.43 -8.40
CA ALA A 683 -29.61 -8.72 -8.79
C ALA A 683 -28.38 -9.32 -8.11
N GLY A 684 -27.32 -9.51 -8.87
CA GLY A 684 -25.95 -9.81 -8.41
C GLY A 684 -25.19 -8.51 -8.28
N THR A 685 -25.05 -8.02 -7.05
CA THR A 685 -24.42 -6.72 -6.78
C THR A 685 -23.02 -6.86 -6.14
N GLY A 686 -22.70 -8.06 -5.62
CA GLY A 686 -21.65 -8.20 -4.62
C GLY A 686 -22.13 -7.76 -3.23
N ARG A 687 -21.28 -7.94 -2.21
CA ARG A 687 -21.57 -7.54 -0.82
C ARG A 687 -21.77 -6.03 -0.69
N ALA A 688 -22.57 -5.61 0.26
CA ALA A 688 -22.89 -4.21 0.50
C ALA A 688 -23.50 -3.47 -0.73
N GLY A 689 -23.93 -4.19 -1.78
CA GLY A 689 -24.53 -3.61 -2.96
C GLY A 689 -25.94 -3.11 -2.73
N VAL A 690 -26.52 -2.44 -3.73
CA VAL A 690 -27.88 -1.90 -3.71
C VAL A 690 -28.45 -1.82 -5.11
N TRP A 691 -29.77 -1.95 -5.23
CA TRP A 691 -30.49 -1.62 -6.44
C TRP A 691 -31.84 -1.01 -6.12
N SER A 692 -32.35 -0.17 -7.00
CA SER A 692 -33.66 0.47 -6.91
C SER A 692 -34.45 0.25 -8.20
N ALA A 693 -35.77 0.18 -8.11
CA ALA A 693 -36.65 -0.05 -9.26
C ALA A 693 -37.82 0.95 -9.32
N TRP A 694 -38.25 1.24 -10.54
CA TRP A 694 -39.39 2.09 -10.89
C TRP A 694 -40.22 1.43 -11.96
N VAL A 695 -41.52 1.75 -12.04
CA VAL A 695 -42.39 1.46 -13.16
C VAL A 695 -43.07 2.76 -13.62
N ASN A 696 -42.93 3.11 -14.90
CA ASN A 696 -43.48 4.35 -15.47
C ASN A 696 -43.17 5.61 -14.60
N GLY A 697 -41.93 5.71 -14.06
CA GLY A 697 -41.52 6.81 -13.20
C GLY A 697 -41.96 6.69 -11.72
N ARG A 698 -42.77 5.71 -11.36
CA ARG A 698 -43.19 5.46 -9.98
C ARG A 698 -42.21 4.53 -9.28
N PHE A 699 -41.62 5.01 -8.21
CA PHE A 699 -40.70 4.23 -7.39
C PHE A 699 -41.41 3.00 -6.78
N LEU A 700 -40.73 1.85 -6.86
CA LEU A 700 -41.21 0.57 -6.33
C LEU A 700 -40.54 0.19 -5.03
N GLY A 701 -39.24 0.43 -4.93
CA GLY A 701 -38.44 0.08 -3.75
C GLY A 701 -36.93 0.05 -4.01
N THR A 702 -36.17 0.03 -2.91
CA THR A 702 -34.73 -0.21 -2.89
C THR A 702 -34.44 -1.49 -2.12
N VAL A 703 -33.51 -2.29 -2.61
CA VAL A 703 -33.07 -3.54 -2.00
C VAL A 703 -31.56 -3.49 -1.77
N LYS A 704 -31.12 -3.78 -0.55
CA LYS A 704 -29.72 -3.86 -0.17
C LYS A 704 -29.26 -5.31 -0.14
N THR A 705 -28.03 -5.56 -0.57
CA THR A 705 -27.36 -6.84 -0.36
C THR A 705 -26.56 -6.77 0.96
N GLY A 706 -26.53 -7.84 1.73
CA GLY A 706 -25.82 -7.90 3.00
C GLY A 706 -24.29 -7.82 2.85
N THR A 707 -23.59 -7.91 3.98
CA THR A 707 -22.11 -7.79 4.05
C THR A 707 -21.39 -9.11 4.31
N ALA A 708 -22.12 -10.18 4.65
CA ALA A 708 -21.49 -11.47 4.87
C ALA A 708 -20.87 -12.03 3.59
N SER A 709 -19.86 -12.88 3.71
CA SER A 709 -19.11 -13.41 2.55
C SER A 709 -19.97 -14.17 1.54
N GLY A 710 -21.12 -14.71 1.97
CA GLY A 710 -22.11 -15.34 1.10
C GLY A 710 -23.08 -14.38 0.40
N ASP A 711 -23.19 -13.14 0.85
CA ASP A 711 -24.15 -12.14 0.40
C ASP A 711 -23.70 -11.51 -0.94
N GLN A 712 -23.95 -12.18 -2.03
CA GLN A 712 -23.55 -11.71 -3.37
C GLN A 712 -24.76 -11.22 -4.19
N ASN A 713 -25.96 -11.67 -3.87
CA ASN A 713 -27.18 -11.44 -4.61
C ASN A 713 -28.30 -11.01 -3.65
N SER A 714 -29.27 -10.25 -4.19
CA SER A 714 -30.50 -9.92 -3.47
C SER A 714 -31.68 -9.98 -4.43
N SER A 715 -32.86 -10.33 -3.89
CA SER A 715 -34.09 -10.51 -4.67
C SER A 715 -35.27 -9.81 -4.02
N ALA A 716 -36.23 -9.37 -4.82
CA ALA A 716 -37.51 -8.86 -4.34
C ALA A 716 -38.62 -9.04 -5.37
N ASP A 717 -39.81 -9.25 -4.84
CA ASP A 717 -41.08 -9.16 -5.58
C ASP A 717 -41.69 -7.77 -5.31
N LEU A 718 -41.75 -6.93 -6.33
CA LEU A 718 -42.19 -5.54 -6.22
C LEU A 718 -43.56 -5.39 -6.88
N ALA A 719 -44.59 -5.05 -6.09
CA ALA A 719 -45.94 -4.84 -6.57
C ALA A 719 -46.06 -3.55 -7.38
N PHE A 720 -46.74 -3.57 -8.47
CA PHE A 720 -47.09 -2.38 -9.23
C PHE A 720 -48.20 -1.57 -8.51
N PRO A 721 -48.00 -0.27 -8.31
CA PRO A 721 -49.08 0.58 -7.75
C PRO A 721 -50.32 0.58 -8.62
N ALA A 722 -51.51 0.64 -8.00
CA ALA A 722 -52.78 0.69 -8.73
C ALA A 722 -52.81 1.85 -9.73
N GLY A 723 -53.23 1.57 -10.97
CA GLY A 723 -53.36 2.56 -12.03
C GLY A 723 -52.04 3.07 -12.64
N VAL A 724 -50.90 2.47 -12.32
CA VAL A 724 -49.60 2.89 -12.89
C VAL A 724 -49.41 2.36 -14.31
N LEU A 725 -50.00 1.19 -14.63
CA LEU A 725 -49.90 0.59 -15.96
C LEU A 725 -50.83 1.27 -16.96
N ARG A 726 -50.44 1.27 -18.22
CA ARG A 726 -51.17 1.74 -19.40
C ARG A 726 -51.51 0.53 -20.24
N PRO A 727 -52.72 -0.08 -20.07
CA PRO A 727 -53.07 -1.28 -20.84
C PRO A 727 -53.08 -1.00 -22.36
N GLY A 728 -52.54 -1.92 -23.14
CA GLY A 728 -52.41 -1.80 -24.59
C GLY A 728 -51.33 -0.82 -25.08
N ALA A 729 -50.53 -0.25 -24.17
CA ALA A 729 -49.46 0.67 -24.50
C ALA A 729 -48.10 0.20 -23.91
N ASP A 730 -47.03 0.85 -24.34
CA ASP A 730 -45.69 0.59 -23.80
C ASP A 730 -45.58 1.06 -22.34
N ASN A 731 -45.11 0.20 -21.50
CA ASN A 731 -44.78 0.45 -20.10
C ASN A 731 -43.30 0.12 -19.86
N VAL A 732 -42.66 0.88 -18.98
CA VAL A 732 -41.23 0.76 -18.74
C VAL A 732 -40.95 0.46 -17.28
N VAL A 733 -40.23 -0.64 -17.02
CA VAL A 733 -39.56 -0.88 -15.74
C VAL A 733 -38.12 -0.39 -15.84
N SER A 734 -37.72 0.54 -14.97
CA SER A 734 -36.36 1.03 -14.87
C SER A 734 -35.69 0.48 -13.60
N VAL A 735 -34.48 -0.04 -13.69
CA VAL A 735 -33.73 -0.58 -12.55
C VAL A 735 -32.32 0.02 -12.55
N LEU A 736 -31.94 0.60 -11.44
CA LEU A 736 -30.58 1.06 -11.19
C LEU A 736 -29.90 0.06 -10.26
N VAL A 737 -28.76 -0.49 -10.68
CA VAL A 737 -27.97 -1.47 -9.92
C VAL A 737 -26.59 -0.93 -9.67
N ARG A 738 -26.10 -0.95 -8.41
CA ARG A 738 -24.70 -0.71 -8.10
C ARG A 738 -23.94 -2.04 -8.02
N VAL A 739 -23.02 -2.23 -8.96
CA VAL A 739 -22.08 -3.35 -8.98
C VAL A 739 -20.87 -3.00 -8.10
N MET A 740 -20.69 -3.78 -7.03
CA MET A 740 -19.59 -3.58 -6.05
C MET A 740 -18.32 -4.34 -6.45
N GLY A 741 -18.06 -4.51 -7.76
CA GLY A 741 -16.90 -5.22 -8.27
C GLY A 741 -17.10 -6.74 -8.34
N HIS A 742 -16.00 -7.42 -8.72
CA HIS A 742 -15.95 -8.86 -8.93
C HIS A 742 -15.26 -9.54 -7.74
N ASN A 743 -15.54 -10.83 -7.57
CA ASN A 743 -14.87 -11.59 -6.52
C ASN A 743 -13.41 -11.85 -6.89
N GLU A 744 -12.58 -12.06 -5.90
CA GLU A 744 -11.24 -12.60 -6.09
C GLU A 744 -11.27 -14.08 -6.47
N ASP A 745 -10.26 -14.54 -7.21
CA ASP A 745 -10.07 -15.96 -7.55
C ASP A 745 -9.08 -16.65 -6.60
N GLY A 746 -9.15 -16.31 -5.32
CA GLY A 746 -8.22 -16.82 -4.30
C GLY A 746 -8.17 -18.34 -4.14
N GLY A 747 -9.13 -19.06 -4.71
CA GLY A 747 -9.17 -20.52 -4.73
C GLY A 747 -8.92 -21.16 -6.12
N SER A 748 -8.42 -20.40 -7.09
CA SER A 748 -8.20 -20.86 -8.50
C SER A 748 -9.42 -21.59 -9.06
N ASN A 749 -10.60 -21.00 -8.89
CA ASN A 749 -11.91 -21.65 -9.13
C ASN A 749 -12.85 -20.83 -10.03
N ASP A 750 -12.33 -19.82 -10.73
CA ASP A 750 -13.11 -18.89 -11.57
C ASP A 750 -14.14 -18.04 -10.79
N ASN A 751 -13.94 -17.82 -9.51
CA ASN A 751 -14.88 -17.10 -8.68
C ASN A 751 -15.08 -15.63 -9.11
N GLN A 752 -14.09 -15.03 -9.79
CA GLN A 752 -14.18 -13.70 -10.41
C GLN A 752 -15.25 -13.63 -11.52
N LYS A 753 -15.67 -14.76 -12.09
CA LYS A 753 -16.72 -14.83 -13.11
C LYS A 753 -18.13 -14.91 -12.54
N ARG A 754 -18.35 -14.75 -11.22
CA ARG A 754 -19.70 -14.66 -10.69
C ARG A 754 -20.44 -13.49 -11.33
N PRO A 755 -21.65 -13.71 -11.94
CA PRO A 755 -22.29 -12.68 -12.72
C PRO A 755 -22.73 -11.49 -11.89
N ARG A 756 -22.67 -10.31 -12.50
CA ARG A 756 -23.12 -9.04 -11.95
C ARG A 756 -24.26 -8.45 -12.78
N GLY A 757 -25.05 -7.55 -12.15
CA GLY A 757 -26.22 -6.94 -12.75
C GLY A 757 -27.51 -7.72 -12.45
N LEU A 758 -28.50 -7.66 -13.34
CA LEU A 758 -29.71 -8.45 -13.19
C LEU A 758 -29.44 -9.91 -13.55
N LEU A 759 -29.75 -10.83 -12.64
CA LEU A 759 -29.60 -12.27 -12.82
C LEU A 759 -30.89 -12.91 -13.25
N ALA A 760 -32.04 -12.31 -12.87
CA ALA A 760 -33.36 -12.70 -13.27
C ALA A 760 -34.32 -11.51 -13.25
N ALA A 761 -35.26 -11.48 -14.21
CA ALA A 761 -36.33 -10.48 -14.25
C ALA A 761 -37.56 -11.13 -14.85
N SER A 762 -38.72 -11.04 -14.17
CA SER A 762 -39.99 -11.54 -14.68
C SER A 762 -41.17 -10.68 -14.20
N ILE A 763 -42.09 -10.34 -15.12
CA ILE A 763 -43.35 -9.64 -14.79
C ILE A 763 -44.31 -10.64 -14.14
N THR A 764 -44.83 -10.31 -12.96
CA THR A 764 -45.77 -11.13 -12.22
C THR A 764 -47.21 -10.80 -12.64
N GLY A 765 -48.08 -11.80 -12.71
CA GLY A 765 -49.46 -11.65 -13.18
C GLY A 765 -49.60 -11.55 -14.70
N ALA A 766 -48.50 -11.54 -15.46
CA ALA A 766 -48.54 -11.58 -16.92
C ALA A 766 -48.97 -12.96 -17.44
N ASP A 767 -49.54 -13.01 -18.64
CA ASP A 767 -49.79 -14.25 -19.37
C ASP A 767 -48.42 -14.97 -19.55
N PRO A 768 -48.30 -16.27 -19.18
CA PRO A 768 -47.05 -17.01 -19.40
C PRO A 768 -46.61 -17.06 -20.88
N ALA A 769 -47.50 -16.84 -21.84
CA ALA A 769 -47.17 -16.73 -23.25
C ALA A 769 -46.81 -15.33 -23.72
N ALA A 770 -46.90 -14.31 -22.85
CA ALA A 770 -46.46 -12.96 -23.18
C ALA A 770 -44.92 -12.91 -23.40
N PRO A 771 -44.45 -12.13 -24.37
CA PRO A 771 -43.02 -11.97 -24.58
C PRO A 771 -42.35 -11.31 -23.33
N ALA A 772 -41.16 -11.74 -23.02
CA ALA A 772 -40.34 -11.07 -22.00
C ALA A 772 -40.15 -9.56 -22.36
N PRO A 773 -39.97 -8.68 -21.38
CA PRO A 773 -39.69 -7.27 -21.66
C PRO A 773 -38.47 -7.11 -22.58
N ALA A 774 -38.55 -6.16 -23.51
CA ALA A 774 -37.40 -5.77 -24.33
C ALA A 774 -36.47 -4.91 -23.49
N TRP A 775 -35.32 -5.46 -23.09
CA TRP A 775 -34.38 -4.79 -22.19
C TRP A 775 -33.34 -3.95 -22.94
N ARG A 776 -33.04 -2.81 -22.37
CA ARG A 776 -31.90 -1.96 -22.72
C ARG A 776 -31.05 -1.73 -21.50
N ILE A 777 -29.72 -1.62 -21.69
CA ILE A 777 -28.73 -1.50 -20.60
C ILE A 777 -27.77 -0.35 -20.88
N GLN A 778 -27.42 0.40 -19.84
CA GLN A 778 -26.43 1.48 -19.87
C GLN A 778 -25.69 1.56 -18.56
N GLY A 779 -24.38 1.42 -18.62
CA GLY A 779 -23.45 1.60 -17.51
C GLY A 779 -22.31 2.52 -17.87
N GLY A 780 -21.30 2.55 -17.03
CA GLY A 780 -20.02 3.19 -17.31
C GLY A 780 -19.15 2.30 -18.22
N ARG A 781 -18.41 2.94 -19.12
CA ARG A 781 -17.36 2.30 -19.91
C ARG A 781 -16.02 2.89 -19.56
N PRO A 782 -14.93 2.12 -19.70
CA PRO A 782 -13.59 2.68 -19.52
C PRO A 782 -13.42 3.98 -20.33
N ASP A 783 -12.94 5.01 -19.65
CA ASP A 783 -12.74 6.33 -20.22
C ASP A 783 -11.24 6.66 -20.19
N PRO A 784 -10.57 6.81 -21.34
CA PRO A 784 -9.14 7.06 -21.39
C PRO A 784 -8.74 8.40 -20.74
N VAL A 785 -9.68 9.34 -20.62
CA VAL A 785 -9.43 10.64 -19.98
C VAL A 785 -9.58 10.56 -18.47
N ARG A 786 -10.64 9.88 -18.00
CA ARG A 786 -10.96 9.72 -16.57
C ARG A 786 -10.35 8.46 -15.95
N GLY A 787 -9.76 7.62 -16.77
CA GLY A 787 -9.14 6.36 -16.38
C GLY A 787 -10.13 5.21 -16.19
N PRO A 788 -9.63 3.96 -16.17
CA PRO A 788 -10.46 2.75 -16.14
C PRO A 788 -11.30 2.63 -14.86
N GLN A 789 -10.84 3.20 -13.75
CA GLN A 789 -11.49 3.12 -12.44
C GLN A 789 -12.55 4.21 -12.21
N ASN A 790 -12.67 5.16 -13.11
CA ASN A 790 -13.59 6.31 -13.01
C ASN A 790 -14.68 6.20 -14.09
N ASN A 791 -15.38 5.08 -14.11
CA ASN A 791 -16.13 4.60 -15.26
C ASN A 791 -17.42 5.34 -15.59
N GLY A 792 -18.09 5.99 -14.65
CA GLY A 792 -19.25 6.83 -14.89
C GLY A 792 -20.52 6.09 -15.35
N GLY A 793 -21.31 5.55 -14.43
CA GLY A 793 -22.59 4.85 -14.75
C GLY A 793 -23.84 5.68 -14.54
N LEU A 794 -23.81 6.63 -13.60
CA LEU A 794 -24.94 7.54 -13.36
C LEU A 794 -25.11 8.55 -14.51
N HIS A 795 -26.33 9.04 -14.73
CA HIS A 795 -26.59 10.09 -15.70
C HIS A 795 -25.68 11.30 -15.49
N GLY A 796 -25.59 11.80 -14.26
CA GLY A 796 -24.75 12.96 -13.95
C GLY A 796 -23.25 12.72 -14.18
N GLU A 797 -22.75 11.50 -13.99
CA GLU A 797 -21.37 11.17 -14.37
C GLU A 797 -21.18 11.26 -15.89
N ARG A 798 -22.12 10.68 -16.67
CA ARG A 798 -22.09 10.76 -18.14
C ARG A 798 -22.23 12.18 -18.65
N ALA A 799 -23.04 13.01 -17.97
CA ALA A 799 -23.21 14.43 -18.26
C ALA A 799 -22.03 15.32 -17.79
N GLY A 800 -21.11 14.75 -16.97
CA GLY A 800 -19.94 15.47 -16.48
C GLY A 800 -20.18 16.30 -15.22
N TYR A 801 -21.18 15.99 -14.42
CA TYR A 801 -21.53 16.71 -13.18
C TYR A 801 -20.38 16.73 -12.16
N SER A 802 -19.51 15.72 -12.19
CA SER A 802 -18.31 15.63 -11.35
C SER A 802 -17.15 16.53 -11.81
N LEU A 803 -17.17 16.99 -13.06
CA LEU A 803 -16.02 17.66 -13.70
C LEU A 803 -15.93 19.14 -13.33
N ALA A 804 -14.72 19.64 -13.18
CA ALA A 804 -14.47 21.08 -12.99
C ALA A 804 -14.92 21.86 -14.24
N GLY A 805 -15.59 22.99 -14.00
CA GLY A 805 -16.11 23.86 -15.07
C GLY A 805 -17.49 23.46 -15.62
N TYR A 806 -18.11 22.39 -15.13
CA TYR A 806 -19.51 22.06 -15.48
C TYR A 806 -20.44 23.25 -15.13
N PRO A 807 -21.39 23.67 -16.03
CA PRO A 807 -22.24 24.84 -15.82
C PRO A 807 -23.44 24.50 -14.90
N ASP A 808 -23.25 24.51 -13.60
CA ASP A 808 -24.28 24.21 -12.58
C ASP A 808 -25.13 25.43 -12.14
N ARG A 809 -25.11 26.55 -12.89
CA ARG A 809 -25.84 27.78 -12.55
C ARG A 809 -27.35 27.60 -12.47
N GLY A 810 -27.90 26.60 -13.19
CA GLY A 810 -29.31 26.25 -13.17
C GLY A 810 -29.72 25.38 -11.98
N TRP A 811 -28.78 24.92 -11.17
CA TRP A 811 -29.06 24.08 -10.01
C TRP A 811 -29.52 24.91 -8.82
N SER A 812 -30.32 24.30 -7.95
CA SER A 812 -30.80 24.93 -6.72
C SER A 812 -29.63 25.16 -5.75
N THR A 813 -29.64 26.32 -5.03
CA THR A 813 -28.69 26.52 -3.93
C THR A 813 -29.28 25.92 -2.65
N VAL A 814 -28.45 25.14 -1.93
CA VAL A 814 -28.86 24.44 -0.70
C VAL A 814 -27.81 24.60 0.38
N THR A 815 -28.22 24.32 1.62
CA THR A 815 -27.37 24.23 2.81
C THR A 815 -27.38 22.79 3.33
N LEU A 816 -26.26 22.34 3.92
CA LEU A 816 -26.17 21.09 4.62
C LEU A 816 -26.29 21.28 6.14
N PRO A 817 -26.84 20.33 6.90
CA PRO A 817 -27.41 19.07 6.45
C PRO A 817 -28.75 19.27 5.71
N ARG A 818 -29.05 18.35 4.76
CA ARG A 818 -30.29 18.37 3.99
C ARG A 818 -30.94 17.00 3.99
N GLN A 819 -32.23 16.93 4.33
CA GLN A 819 -33.03 15.73 4.15
C GLN A 819 -33.49 15.62 2.69
N GLU A 820 -33.39 14.42 2.11
CA GLU A 820 -33.91 14.09 0.79
C GLU A 820 -35.24 13.36 0.95
N THR A 821 -36.24 13.83 0.22
CA THR A 821 -37.61 13.26 0.25
C THR A 821 -37.91 12.42 -0.99
N THR A 822 -37.01 12.40 -1.96
CA THR A 822 -37.17 11.66 -3.22
C THR A 822 -36.16 10.53 -3.24
N PRO A 823 -36.60 9.26 -3.39
CA PRO A 823 -35.67 8.14 -3.58
C PRO A 823 -34.93 8.23 -4.91
N GLY A 824 -33.72 7.72 -4.94
CA GLY A 824 -32.82 7.74 -6.10
C GLY A 824 -31.62 8.65 -5.90
N VAL A 825 -31.01 9.10 -6.98
CA VAL A 825 -29.76 9.84 -7.00
C VAL A 825 -29.98 11.36 -7.04
N ALA A 826 -29.22 12.08 -6.25
CA ALA A 826 -29.12 13.54 -6.31
C ALA A 826 -27.64 13.96 -6.29
N TRP A 827 -27.32 15.07 -6.93
CA TRP A 827 -25.98 15.62 -6.96
C TRP A 827 -25.88 16.89 -6.14
N TYR A 828 -24.78 16.97 -5.40
CA TYR A 828 -24.38 18.16 -4.66
C TYR A 828 -23.00 18.59 -5.15
N ARG A 829 -22.81 19.87 -5.45
CA ARG A 829 -21.54 20.43 -5.92
C ARG A 829 -21.18 21.68 -5.13
N THR A 830 -19.89 21.82 -4.87
CA THR A 830 -19.33 23.07 -4.34
C THR A 830 -17.90 23.26 -4.84
N THR A 831 -17.36 24.45 -4.69
CA THR A 831 -15.97 24.78 -4.95
C THR A 831 -15.34 25.29 -3.67
N ALA A 832 -14.22 24.70 -3.28
CA ALA A 832 -13.41 25.13 -2.16
C ALA A 832 -12.06 25.63 -2.66
N ARG A 833 -11.70 26.87 -2.32
CA ARG A 833 -10.36 27.40 -2.57
C ARG A 833 -9.47 27.07 -1.40
N LEU A 834 -8.38 26.34 -1.67
CA LEU A 834 -7.31 26.11 -0.72
C LEU A 834 -6.16 27.10 -0.97
N ASP A 835 -5.47 27.46 0.10
CA ASP A 835 -4.25 28.26 0.12
C ASP A 835 -3.35 27.69 1.23
N LEU A 836 -2.82 26.48 0.98
CA LEU A 836 -1.99 25.78 1.95
C LEU A 836 -0.54 26.28 1.84
N PRO A 837 0.15 26.42 2.98
CA PRO A 837 1.50 26.97 2.96
C PRO A 837 2.49 26.10 2.17
N ALA A 838 3.24 26.71 1.27
CA ALA A 838 4.34 26.05 0.58
C ALA A 838 5.37 25.49 1.60
N GLY A 839 5.92 24.31 1.31
CA GLY A 839 6.86 23.60 2.19
C GLY A 839 6.19 22.97 3.42
N GLN A 840 4.88 22.73 3.36
CA GLN A 840 4.14 21.94 4.34
C GLN A 840 3.38 20.80 3.66
N ASP A 841 3.42 19.64 4.29
CA ASP A 841 2.57 18.48 3.95
C ASP A 841 1.33 18.53 4.84
N VAL A 842 0.18 18.77 4.22
CA VAL A 842 -1.11 18.89 4.90
C VAL A 842 -2.09 17.94 4.21
N PRO A 843 -2.13 16.65 4.57
CA PRO A 843 -3.18 15.76 4.13
C PRO A 843 -4.54 16.28 4.55
N VAL A 844 -5.46 16.42 3.60
CA VAL A 844 -6.82 16.92 3.83
C VAL A 844 -7.81 15.78 3.67
N GLY A 845 -8.72 15.66 4.62
CA GLY A 845 -9.82 14.70 4.57
C GLY A 845 -11.16 15.39 4.33
N LEU A 846 -12.08 14.68 3.69
CA LEU A 846 -13.50 15.04 3.62
C LEU A 846 -14.24 14.25 4.70
N ARG A 847 -14.83 14.94 5.66
CA ARG A 847 -15.54 14.34 6.80
C ARG A 847 -17.04 14.45 6.61
N PHE A 848 -17.73 13.30 6.76
CA PHE A 848 -19.19 13.21 6.85
C PHE A 848 -19.59 13.06 8.31
N THR A 849 -20.59 13.85 8.71
CA THR A 849 -21.19 13.79 10.05
C THR A 849 -22.69 13.68 9.90
N ASP A 850 -23.23 12.50 10.19
CA ASP A 850 -24.66 12.23 10.09
C ASP A 850 -25.09 11.11 11.05
N ASP A 851 -26.41 10.97 11.22
CA ASP A 851 -27.02 9.89 11.97
C ASP A 851 -26.95 8.59 11.15
N PRO A 852 -26.35 7.51 11.66
CA PRO A 852 -26.29 6.20 10.96
C PRO A 852 -27.66 5.58 10.71
N ALA A 853 -28.74 6.05 11.35
CA ALA A 853 -30.11 5.65 11.02
C ALA A 853 -30.60 6.19 9.67
N ARG A 854 -29.87 7.11 9.04
CA ARG A 854 -30.20 7.60 7.70
C ARG A 854 -29.60 6.67 6.64
N HIS A 855 -30.43 6.28 5.67
CA HIS A 855 -30.10 5.24 4.69
C HIS A 855 -29.76 5.86 3.34
N TYR A 856 -28.46 6.07 3.10
CA TYR A 856 -27.94 6.57 1.83
C TYR A 856 -26.47 6.23 1.64
N ARG A 857 -26.01 6.37 0.42
CA ARG A 857 -24.59 6.27 0.05
C ARG A 857 -24.17 7.40 -0.88
N VAL A 858 -22.89 7.63 -0.96
CA VAL A 858 -22.31 8.73 -1.72
C VAL A 858 -21.14 8.22 -2.55
N LEU A 859 -21.08 8.62 -3.83
CA LEU A 859 -19.81 8.65 -4.57
C LEU A 859 -19.19 10.02 -4.41
N ILE A 860 -17.90 10.05 -4.08
CA ILE A 860 -17.14 11.26 -3.77
C ILE A 860 -16.24 11.60 -4.94
N PHE A 861 -16.38 12.79 -5.52
CA PHE A 861 -15.54 13.27 -6.60
C PHE A 861 -14.81 14.54 -6.20
N VAL A 862 -13.49 14.57 -6.49
CA VAL A 862 -12.65 15.76 -6.35
C VAL A 862 -12.01 16.04 -7.71
N ASN A 863 -12.24 17.24 -8.23
CA ASN A 863 -11.72 17.67 -9.54
C ASN A 863 -12.00 16.66 -10.68
N GLY A 864 -13.14 15.96 -10.60
CA GLY A 864 -13.57 14.96 -11.57
C GLY A 864 -13.05 13.53 -11.33
N TRP A 865 -12.22 13.29 -10.31
CA TRP A 865 -11.77 11.97 -9.92
C TRP A 865 -12.72 11.37 -8.86
N ASN A 866 -13.15 10.12 -9.08
CA ASN A 866 -13.85 9.35 -8.03
C ASN A 866 -12.81 8.93 -6.98
N VAL A 867 -12.86 9.55 -5.80
CA VAL A 867 -11.90 9.30 -4.71
C VAL A 867 -12.44 8.35 -3.65
N GLY A 868 -13.65 7.84 -3.83
CA GLY A 868 -14.21 6.82 -2.96
C GLY A 868 -15.73 6.86 -2.83
N GLN A 869 -16.23 5.98 -1.97
CA GLN A 869 -17.65 5.89 -1.64
C GLN A 869 -17.88 5.83 -0.13
N TYR A 870 -18.93 6.55 0.31
CA TYR A 870 -19.41 6.56 1.67
C TYR A 870 -20.75 5.82 1.76
N VAL A 871 -20.93 4.95 2.75
CA VAL A 871 -22.19 4.26 3.04
C VAL A 871 -22.57 4.56 4.49
N ASN A 872 -23.54 5.48 4.71
CA ASN A 872 -23.82 6.06 6.02
C ASN A 872 -24.29 5.04 7.06
N ASP A 873 -25.15 4.11 6.65
CA ASP A 873 -25.75 3.12 7.53
C ASP A 873 -24.90 1.84 7.71
N LEU A 874 -23.67 1.82 7.20
CA LEU A 874 -22.79 0.67 7.26
C LEU A 874 -21.43 0.99 7.87
N GLY A 875 -20.84 2.12 7.53
CA GLY A 875 -19.52 2.52 8.05
C GLY A 875 -18.42 1.51 7.73
N PRO A 876 -17.30 1.52 8.49
CA PRO A 876 -17.01 2.43 9.63
C PRO A 876 -16.41 3.78 9.22
N GLN A 877 -16.06 3.98 7.93
CA GLN A 877 -15.33 5.17 7.47
C GLN A 877 -16.21 6.39 7.38
N HIS A 878 -15.81 7.50 8.04
CA HIS A 878 -16.47 8.80 8.00
C HIS A 878 -15.57 9.94 7.54
N VAL A 879 -14.25 9.71 7.43
CA VAL A 879 -13.28 10.66 6.91
C VAL A 879 -12.55 10.02 5.74
N PHE A 880 -12.55 10.70 4.60
CA PHE A 880 -11.97 10.23 3.35
C PHE A 880 -10.77 11.08 3.00
N VAL A 881 -9.60 10.46 2.90
CA VAL A 881 -8.37 11.14 2.47
C VAL A 881 -8.55 11.62 1.04
N LEU A 882 -8.36 12.90 0.79
CA LEU A 882 -8.37 13.47 -0.55
C LEU A 882 -6.94 13.42 -1.11
N PRO A 883 -6.69 12.65 -2.18
CA PRO A 883 -5.32 12.48 -2.69
C PRO A 883 -4.70 13.82 -3.09
N GLN A 884 -3.56 14.13 -2.47
CA GLN A 884 -2.78 15.33 -2.83
C GLN A 884 -2.30 15.24 -4.28
N GLY A 885 -2.30 16.35 -4.96
CA GLY A 885 -2.08 16.43 -6.40
C GLY A 885 -3.41 16.41 -7.17
N ILE A 886 -4.32 15.47 -6.89
CA ILE A 886 -5.74 15.57 -7.32
C ILE A 886 -6.41 16.73 -6.59
N LEU A 887 -6.30 16.79 -5.27
CA LEU A 887 -6.62 17.97 -4.48
C LEU A 887 -5.48 18.99 -4.62
N ARG A 888 -5.75 20.15 -5.21
CA ARG A 888 -4.80 21.24 -5.35
C ARG A 888 -4.60 21.95 -4.03
N HIS A 889 -3.37 22.13 -3.62
CA HIS A 889 -3.02 22.81 -2.37
C HIS A 889 -3.16 24.34 -2.45
N ASP A 890 -2.97 24.91 -3.65
CA ASP A 890 -3.17 26.33 -3.95
C ASP A 890 -4.09 26.43 -5.16
N GLY A 891 -5.36 26.77 -4.92
CA GLY A 891 -6.35 26.94 -5.98
C GLY A 891 -7.73 26.39 -5.65
N ASP A 892 -8.57 26.48 -6.68
CA ASP A 892 -9.96 26.03 -6.58
C ASP A 892 -10.05 24.53 -6.79
N ASN A 893 -10.83 23.88 -5.90
CA ASN A 893 -11.13 22.46 -5.95
C ASN A 893 -12.64 22.27 -6.08
N THR A 894 -13.07 21.55 -7.10
CA THR A 894 -14.47 21.15 -7.27
C THR A 894 -14.71 19.85 -6.47
N ILE A 895 -15.66 19.92 -5.54
CA ILE A 895 -16.14 18.74 -4.80
C ILE A 895 -17.56 18.46 -5.29
N ALA A 896 -17.79 17.25 -5.78
CA ALA A 896 -19.09 16.78 -6.22
C ALA A 896 -19.45 15.46 -5.55
N LEU A 897 -20.69 15.36 -5.07
CA LEU A 897 -21.20 14.21 -4.33
C LEU A 897 -22.44 13.69 -5.04
N ALA A 898 -22.41 12.42 -5.48
CA ALA A 898 -23.58 11.73 -5.99
C ALA A 898 -24.20 10.92 -4.85
N VAL A 899 -25.32 11.40 -4.33
CA VAL A 899 -26.00 10.86 -3.15
C VAL A 899 -27.16 9.99 -3.59
N TRP A 900 -27.11 8.70 -3.30
CA TRP A 900 -28.22 7.77 -3.55
C TRP A 900 -28.98 7.52 -2.26
N SER A 901 -30.16 8.13 -2.17
CA SER A 901 -31.13 7.93 -1.08
C SER A 901 -32.00 6.71 -1.38
N TYR A 902 -32.12 5.78 -0.40
CA TYR A 902 -32.83 4.51 -0.62
C TYR A 902 -34.35 4.65 -0.52
N ASP A 903 -34.81 5.64 0.23
CA ASP A 903 -36.22 5.96 0.39
C ASP A 903 -36.41 7.47 0.62
N GLY A 904 -37.63 7.94 0.58
CA GLY A 904 -37.96 9.35 0.79
C GLY A 904 -38.10 9.76 2.27
N SER A 905 -37.82 8.85 3.22
CA SER A 905 -38.03 9.12 4.65
C SER A 905 -36.71 9.31 5.40
N THR A 906 -35.67 8.55 5.03
CA THR A 906 -34.38 8.52 5.73
C THR A 906 -33.21 9.02 4.87
N GLY A 907 -33.42 9.33 3.60
CA GLY A 907 -32.38 9.80 2.70
C GLY A 907 -31.89 11.22 2.97
N GLY A 908 -30.83 11.61 2.26
CA GLY A 908 -30.28 12.98 2.27
C GLY A 908 -28.78 12.99 2.49
N LEU A 909 -28.25 14.15 2.86
CA LEU A 909 -26.83 14.35 3.10
C LEU A 909 -26.63 15.12 4.41
N GLY A 910 -25.82 14.57 5.31
CA GLY A 910 -25.40 15.18 6.54
C GLY A 910 -24.45 16.36 6.35
N GLN A 911 -23.82 16.79 7.44
CA GLN A 911 -22.80 17.80 7.37
C GLN A 911 -21.54 17.24 6.69
N VAL A 912 -20.94 18.06 5.82
CA VAL A 912 -19.70 17.72 5.12
C VAL A 912 -18.68 18.83 5.33
N ASP A 913 -17.49 18.46 5.84
CA ASP A 913 -16.42 19.41 6.19
C ASP A 913 -15.07 18.95 5.66
N LEU A 914 -14.17 19.89 5.39
CA LEU A 914 -12.75 19.61 5.21
C LEU A 914 -12.03 19.57 6.57
N VAL A 915 -11.16 18.59 6.76
CA VAL A 915 -10.35 18.45 7.97
C VAL A 915 -8.87 18.28 7.63
N ALA A 916 -7.98 18.99 8.31
CA ALA A 916 -6.56 18.74 8.23
C ALA A 916 -6.22 17.51 9.08
N MET A 917 -5.68 16.48 8.46
CA MET A 917 -5.39 15.20 9.12
C MET A 917 -3.97 15.16 9.70
N ALA A 918 -3.07 15.96 9.14
CA ALA A 918 -1.72 16.21 9.63
C ALA A 918 -1.24 17.59 9.16
N ASN A 919 -0.11 18.04 9.71
CA ASN A 919 0.58 19.24 9.24
C ASN A 919 2.06 19.11 9.59
N HIS A 920 2.92 18.97 8.60
CA HIS A 920 4.37 18.86 8.76
C HIS A 920 5.07 19.89 7.89
N ALA A 921 6.04 20.60 8.44
CA ALA A 921 7.03 21.30 7.63
C ALA A 921 7.87 20.25 6.89
N THR A 922 7.99 20.32 5.56
CA THR A 922 8.60 19.27 4.75
C THR A 922 9.49 19.81 3.63
N ALA A 923 10.45 18.98 3.21
CA ALA A 923 11.19 19.17 1.96
C ALA A 923 10.52 18.51 0.74
N ALA A 924 9.51 17.67 0.95
CA ALA A 924 8.77 17.05 -0.15
C ALA A 924 8.03 18.11 -0.97
N ARG A 925 7.98 17.88 -2.28
CA ARG A 925 7.18 18.70 -3.20
C ARG A 925 6.11 17.81 -3.79
N ILE A 926 4.89 18.27 -3.80
CA ILE A 926 3.75 17.55 -4.37
C ILE A 926 3.13 18.48 -5.40
N GLY A 927 3.25 18.11 -6.67
CA GLY A 927 2.66 18.82 -7.81
C GLY A 927 1.23 18.37 -8.08
N ASP A 928 0.54 19.16 -8.90
CA ASP A 928 -0.82 18.86 -9.30
C ASP A 928 -0.85 17.70 -10.32
N VAL A 929 -1.76 16.78 -10.11
CA VAL A 929 -2.14 15.74 -11.09
C VAL A 929 -3.11 16.33 -12.10
N THR A 930 -2.92 16.01 -13.38
CA THR A 930 -3.81 16.49 -14.45
C THR A 930 -5.22 15.92 -14.25
N SER A 931 -6.18 16.80 -14.00
CA SER A 931 -7.58 16.46 -13.80
C SER A 931 -8.40 16.64 -15.09
N PRO A 932 -9.41 15.79 -15.38
CA PRO A 932 -10.23 15.89 -16.55
C PRO A 932 -11.14 17.15 -16.49
N PRO A 933 -11.07 18.06 -17.46
CA PRO A 933 -11.97 19.20 -17.49
C PRO A 933 -13.32 18.83 -18.13
N TRP A 934 -14.37 19.52 -17.71
CA TRP A 934 -15.64 19.46 -18.46
C TRP A 934 -15.48 20.07 -19.86
N ARG A 935 -16.08 19.41 -20.86
CA ARG A 935 -16.17 19.91 -22.22
C ARG A 935 -17.64 19.81 -22.67
N PRO A 936 -18.20 20.84 -23.35
CA PRO A 936 -19.54 20.71 -23.95
C PRO A 936 -19.56 19.50 -24.87
N SER A 937 -20.62 18.69 -24.80
CA SER A 937 -20.89 17.67 -25.82
C SER A 937 -21.00 18.38 -27.19
N ARG A 938 -20.19 17.96 -28.16
CA ARG A 938 -20.27 18.44 -29.54
C ARG A 938 -21.53 17.98 -30.22
#